data_d6f9d314cb9235c722235e87aa559199
#
_entry.id   d6f9d314cb9235c722235e87aa559199
#
_cell.length_a   1.000
_cell.length_b   1.000
_cell.length_c   1.000
_cell.angle_alpha   90.00
_cell.angle_beta   90.00
_cell.angle_gamma   90.00
#
_symmetry.space_group_name_H-M   'P 1'
#
loop_
_entity.id
_entity.type
_entity.pdbx_description
1 polymer ?
#
loop_
_entity_poly.entity_id
_entity_poly.type
_entity_poly.pdbx_seq_one_letter_code
_entity_poly.pdbx_strand_id
1 'polypeptide(L)'
;MGYDFKSVEKKWQDKWEETGVFHAVDFSEKPKFYGLVEFPYPSGAGMHVGHIKAYSGLEVVSRKRRMQGYNVLFPIGFDAYGLPTENYAIKTGIHPRKVTDMNIERFSSQLKKVGFSFDWTRVIDTTQEDYYKWTQWIFLKMFEHGLAFRDKTLVNYCPSCKVVLSNEDSQGGKCDICHSDIVQKSKDVWYLRITKYADKLLEGLDEVDYLPNIKLQQRNWIGKSTGAFVDFDVKGSDNEKLKIYTTRPDTLFGVTFMVMAPEHPMIDKYADRIANMDAITEYRKECAKKTEFERTQLVKDKTGVKIDGLSGINPVNGKEIPIYISDYVMMGYGTGAIMAVPAHDTRDYEFAKKFGIDIIEVIKGGDISKEAYTGEGECVNSGFLDGIKNKKEAIEKMADYLSENGIGEKGVQYKMKDWAFNRQRYWGEPIPIVYCPHCGMVPVPYDELPLKLPKVENFEPGSDGESPLAKIESFVNCKCPKCGADAKRETDTMPQWAGSSWYFLRYIDPHNDKAFADKDKLKYWGEVDWYNGGMEHVTRHMIYSRFWHKFLYDIGEVPYDEPYAKRTAQGLILGPDGDKMSKSKGNVVDPNDVVDEYGADVLRTYVLFMGDYEKAAPWSKSSVKGCKRFIDRVWALQDILTEGDEYSKELESAFHKTIKKVSEDIEGMKFNTAIAALMTLLNDIYNKGSINNAELKTFVTLLNPFAPHVTEEIWATQNYGGMLANGHWVDYDEAKCVDDEIEIVTQINGKVRAKLMIPAEIEAAEAIELAKKDPAIAAAIEGKNVVKELYVKGRLVNIVVK
;
A
#
# COMPACT_ATOMS: atom_id res chain seq x y z
N MET A 1 17.82 42.65 0.07
CA MET A 1 17.31 42.26 -1.28
C MET A 1 16.30 41.16 -1.12
N GLY A 2 15.21 41.16 -1.92
CA GLY A 2 14.22 40.04 -1.86
C GLY A 2 14.84 38.71 -2.29
N TYR A 3 14.29 37.62 -1.85
CA TYR A 3 14.70 36.26 -2.21
C TYR A 3 14.39 35.94 -3.68
N ASP A 4 15.40 35.87 -4.53
CA ASP A 4 15.28 35.45 -5.93
C ASP A 4 15.36 33.93 -6.04
N PHE A 5 14.23 33.27 -5.73
CA PHE A 5 14.17 31.82 -5.74
C PHE A 5 14.50 31.20 -7.11
N LYS A 6 14.18 31.86 -8.23
CA LYS A 6 14.40 31.27 -9.56
C LYS A 6 15.89 31.10 -9.88
N SER A 7 16.71 32.09 -9.56
CA SER A 7 18.16 31.99 -9.78
C SER A 7 18.82 31.08 -8.75
N VAL A 8 18.40 31.13 -7.50
CA VAL A 8 18.93 30.32 -6.40
C VAL A 8 18.63 28.83 -6.59
N GLU A 9 17.38 28.47 -6.89
CA GLU A 9 16.99 27.08 -7.10
C GLU A 9 17.74 26.46 -8.28
N LYS A 10 17.82 27.16 -9.40
CA LYS A 10 18.60 26.69 -10.58
C LYS A 10 20.06 26.48 -10.25
N LYS A 11 20.70 27.46 -9.58
CA LYS A 11 22.11 27.41 -9.16
C LYS A 11 22.38 26.13 -8.33
N TRP A 12 21.54 25.84 -7.35
CA TRP A 12 21.79 24.72 -6.45
C TRP A 12 21.48 23.38 -7.08
N GLN A 13 20.43 23.28 -7.90
CA GLN A 13 20.12 22.06 -8.66
C GLN A 13 21.28 21.67 -9.58
N ASP A 14 21.83 22.63 -10.34
CA ASP A 14 23.00 22.41 -11.21
C ASP A 14 24.22 21.99 -10.38
N LYS A 15 24.49 22.66 -9.26
CA LYS A 15 25.65 22.36 -8.41
C LYS A 15 25.55 20.98 -7.76
N TRP A 16 24.39 20.56 -7.32
CA TRP A 16 24.20 19.22 -6.78
C TRP A 16 24.40 18.12 -7.83
N GLU A 17 23.93 18.37 -9.06
CA GLU A 17 24.13 17.44 -10.19
C GLU A 17 25.61 17.35 -10.58
N GLU A 18 26.28 18.49 -10.73
CA GLU A 18 27.71 18.56 -11.08
C GLU A 18 28.63 17.90 -10.05
N THR A 19 28.34 18.06 -8.77
CA THR A 19 29.17 17.50 -7.70
C THR A 19 28.84 16.06 -7.35
N GLY A 20 27.70 15.53 -7.81
CA GLY A 20 27.23 14.19 -7.47
C GLY A 20 27.01 13.98 -5.96
N VAL A 21 26.67 15.06 -5.22
CA VAL A 21 26.57 15.04 -3.76
C VAL A 21 25.56 14.01 -3.21
N PHE A 22 24.61 13.58 -4.04
CA PHE A 22 23.58 12.60 -3.69
C PHE A 22 23.86 11.19 -4.20
N HIS A 23 25.01 10.94 -4.84
CA HIS A 23 25.37 9.62 -5.34
C HIS A 23 25.68 8.66 -4.18
N ALA A 24 25.08 7.50 -4.21
CA ALA A 24 25.37 6.42 -3.29
C ALA A 24 26.66 5.68 -3.70
N VAL A 25 27.47 5.30 -2.73
CA VAL A 25 28.76 4.64 -2.95
C VAL A 25 28.67 3.18 -2.52
N ASP A 26 28.88 2.25 -3.45
CA ASP A 26 28.90 0.83 -3.12
C ASP A 26 30.11 0.51 -2.20
N PHE A 27 29.87 -0.34 -1.20
CA PHE A 27 30.90 -0.79 -0.23
C PHE A 27 31.54 0.35 0.60
N SER A 28 30.81 1.43 0.87
CA SER A 28 31.24 2.51 1.76
C SER A 28 31.38 1.99 3.20
N GLU A 29 32.35 2.55 3.96
CA GLU A 29 32.51 2.31 5.39
C GLU A 29 31.44 3.00 6.24
N LYS A 30 30.72 3.98 5.69
CA LYS A 30 29.61 4.65 6.35
C LYS A 30 28.42 3.69 6.53
N PRO A 31 27.63 3.85 7.61
CA PRO A 31 26.39 3.09 7.73
C PRO A 31 25.48 3.35 6.53
N LYS A 32 24.86 2.31 5.98
CA LYS A 32 23.99 2.43 4.82
C LYS A 32 22.59 2.88 5.23
N PHE A 33 21.92 3.58 4.34
CA PHE A 33 20.48 3.82 4.40
C PHE A 33 19.89 3.73 2.98
N TYR A 34 18.99 2.78 2.78
CA TYR A 34 18.27 2.61 1.53
C TYR A 34 16.82 3.10 1.70
N GLY A 35 16.56 4.34 1.28
CA GLY A 35 15.22 4.92 1.22
C GLY A 35 14.57 4.65 -0.12
N LEU A 36 13.34 4.16 -0.15
CA LEU A 36 12.61 3.84 -1.37
C LEU A 36 11.26 4.55 -1.42
N VAL A 37 10.96 5.17 -2.55
CA VAL A 37 9.61 5.65 -2.90
C VAL A 37 9.09 4.84 -4.08
N GLU A 38 7.77 4.73 -4.20
CA GLU A 38 7.17 4.11 -5.38
C GLU A 38 7.54 4.92 -6.62
N PHE A 39 8.15 4.26 -7.61
CA PHE A 39 8.49 4.94 -8.85
C PHE A 39 7.23 5.29 -9.66
N PRO A 40 7.20 6.45 -10.31
CA PRO A 40 6.01 6.91 -11.00
C PRO A 40 5.72 6.11 -12.26
N TYR A 41 4.42 6.00 -12.58
CA TYR A 41 3.95 5.60 -13.90
C TYR A 41 3.85 6.84 -14.78
N PRO A 42 4.73 7.01 -15.81
CA PRO A 42 4.80 8.23 -16.61
C PRO A 42 3.64 8.30 -17.62
N SER A 43 2.41 8.56 -17.14
CA SER A 43 1.20 8.64 -17.96
C SER A 43 0.75 10.09 -18.17
N GLY A 44 0.43 10.45 -19.42
CA GLY A 44 -0.25 11.68 -19.78
C GLY A 44 0.55 12.96 -19.49
N ALA A 45 -0.11 14.01 -18.99
CA ALA A 45 0.40 15.38 -18.99
C ALA A 45 1.41 15.74 -17.88
N GLY A 46 2.06 14.79 -17.24
CA GLY A 46 3.02 15.04 -16.16
C GLY A 46 2.47 14.69 -14.76
N MET A 47 3.28 15.05 -13.75
CA MET A 47 2.97 14.81 -12.34
C MET A 47 1.97 15.83 -11.80
N HIS A 48 1.33 15.52 -10.71
CA HIS A 48 0.54 16.44 -9.88
C HIS A 48 1.17 16.56 -8.48
N VAL A 49 0.74 17.55 -7.71
CA VAL A 49 1.29 17.83 -6.36
C VAL A 49 1.19 16.65 -5.40
N GLY A 50 0.28 15.70 -5.63
CA GLY A 50 0.18 14.45 -4.85
C GLY A 50 1.44 13.59 -4.94
N HIS A 51 2.09 13.51 -6.12
CA HIS A 51 3.39 12.85 -6.28
C HIS A 51 4.48 13.56 -5.47
N ILE A 52 4.44 14.91 -5.46
CA ILE A 52 5.43 15.69 -4.70
C ILE A 52 5.32 15.40 -3.21
N LYS A 53 4.10 15.31 -2.64
CA LYS A 53 3.91 14.90 -1.25
C LYS A 53 4.48 13.51 -1.00
N ALA A 54 4.18 12.55 -1.88
CA ALA A 54 4.60 11.15 -1.73
C ALA A 54 6.13 11.01 -1.62
N TYR A 55 6.87 11.77 -2.43
CA TYR A 55 8.33 11.72 -2.45
C TYR A 55 8.97 12.57 -1.35
N SER A 56 8.35 13.70 -0.98
CA SER A 56 8.90 14.64 0.00
C SER A 56 9.12 14.02 1.38
N GLY A 57 8.33 13.04 1.79
CA GLY A 57 8.49 12.40 3.11
C GLY A 57 9.85 11.73 3.28
N LEU A 58 10.18 10.78 2.40
CA LEU A 58 11.49 10.11 2.47
C LEU A 58 12.65 10.98 1.96
N GLU A 59 12.38 11.98 1.16
CA GLU A 59 13.35 13.02 0.81
C GLU A 59 13.87 13.72 2.07
N VAL A 60 12.98 14.15 2.98
CA VAL A 60 13.34 14.77 4.26
C VAL A 60 14.19 13.81 5.11
N VAL A 61 13.75 12.57 5.23
CA VAL A 61 14.50 11.53 5.96
C VAL A 61 15.88 11.31 5.33
N SER A 62 15.96 11.19 4.02
CA SER A 62 17.21 10.93 3.29
C SER A 62 18.21 12.06 3.46
N ARG A 63 17.78 13.33 3.42
CA ARG A 63 18.66 14.47 3.70
C ARG A 63 19.17 14.47 5.13
N LYS A 64 18.29 14.23 6.11
CA LYS A 64 18.70 14.09 7.52
C LYS A 64 19.72 12.94 7.69
N ARG A 65 19.49 11.78 7.06
CA ARG A 65 20.43 10.64 7.14
C ARG A 65 21.81 10.98 6.58
N ARG A 66 21.90 11.70 5.46
CA ARG A 66 23.19 12.19 4.92
C ARG A 66 23.91 13.07 5.93
N MET A 67 23.20 14.03 6.55
CA MET A 67 23.77 14.89 7.59
C MET A 67 24.17 14.11 8.86
N GLN A 68 23.56 12.95 9.13
CA GLN A 68 23.94 12.03 10.17
C GLN A 68 25.13 11.13 9.80
N GLY A 69 25.69 11.31 8.61
CA GLY A 69 26.87 10.58 8.15
C GLY A 69 26.58 9.25 7.45
N TYR A 70 25.31 8.95 7.10
CA TYR A 70 24.95 7.74 6.36
C TYR A 70 25.34 7.84 4.89
N ASN A 71 25.65 6.69 4.29
CA ASN A 71 25.69 6.48 2.84
C ASN A 71 24.25 6.17 2.40
N VAL A 72 23.63 7.13 1.69
CA VAL A 72 22.20 7.07 1.38
C VAL A 72 21.98 6.68 -0.07
N LEU A 73 21.31 5.55 -0.29
CA LEU A 73 20.73 5.15 -1.56
C LEU A 73 19.26 5.62 -1.61
N PHE A 74 19.00 6.66 -2.41
CA PHE A 74 17.66 7.20 -2.63
C PHE A 74 17.43 7.33 -4.15
N PRO A 75 17.05 6.24 -4.82
CA PRO A 75 16.93 6.18 -6.28
C PRO A 75 15.57 6.59 -6.78
N ILE A 76 15.47 6.82 -8.09
CA ILE A 76 14.22 7.04 -8.83
C ILE A 76 14.29 6.32 -10.18
N GLY A 77 13.13 5.96 -10.75
CA GLY A 77 12.99 5.36 -12.07
C GLY A 77 11.55 5.45 -12.55
N PHE A 78 11.20 4.67 -13.57
CA PHE A 78 9.92 4.79 -14.24
C PHE A 78 9.32 3.41 -14.51
N ASP A 79 8.10 3.19 -14.01
CA ASP A 79 7.26 2.06 -14.37
C ASP A 79 6.48 2.43 -15.63
N ALA A 80 6.94 2.02 -16.80
CA ALA A 80 6.51 2.62 -18.04
C ALA A 80 5.80 1.68 -19.03
N TYR A 81 5.75 0.38 -18.76
CA TYR A 81 4.86 -0.55 -19.45
C TYR A 81 3.43 -0.48 -18.92
N GLY A 82 2.44 -0.85 -19.73
CA GLY A 82 1.08 -1.05 -19.28
C GLY A 82 0.01 -0.32 -20.10
N LEU A 83 -1.22 -0.63 -19.74
CA LEU A 83 -2.44 -0.21 -20.44
C LEU A 83 -2.65 1.30 -20.53
N PRO A 84 -2.36 2.14 -19.51
CA PRO A 84 -2.63 3.57 -19.62
C PRO A 84 -1.84 4.23 -20.77
N THR A 85 -0.56 3.89 -20.93
CA THR A 85 0.26 4.42 -22.02
C THR A 85 -0.20 3.90 -23.38
N GLU A 86 -0.52 2.60 -23.49
CA GLU A 86 -1.01 2.03 -24.75
C GLU A 86 -2.37 2.61 -25.13
N ASN A 87 -3.30 2.75 -24.20
CA ASN A 87 -4.61 3.38 -24.46
C ASN A 87 -4.47 4.84 -24.91
N TYR A 88 -3.53 5.58 -24.32
CA TYR A 88 -3.23 6.94 -24.77
C TYR A 88 -2.60 6.96 -26.17
N ALA A 89 -1.69 6.03 -26.45
CA ALA A 89 -1.07 5.85 -27.75
C ALA A 89 -2.10 5.53 -28.85
N ILE A 90 -3.04 4.60 -28.58
CA ILE A 90 -4.16 4.28 -29.47
C ILE A 90 -5.02 5.53 -29.74
N LYS A 91 -5.38 6.27 -28.68
CA LYS A 91 -6.22 7.48 -28.82
C LYS A 91 -5.55 8.60 -29.62
N THR A 92 -4.24 8.73 -29.54
CA THR A 92 -3.49 9.82 -30.16
C THR A 92 -2.83 9.44 -31.48
N GLY A 93 -2.77 8.15 -31.83
CA GLY A 93 -2.03 7.64 -32.97
C GLY A 93 -0.49 7.76 -32.84
N ILE A 94 0.03 8.00 -31.61
CA ILE A 94 1.46 8.10 -31.35
C ILE A 94 1.94 6.76 -30.78
N HIS A 95 3.01 6.20 -31.35
CA HIS A 95 3.56 4.92 -30.90
C HIS A 95 3.90 4.94 -29.38
N PRO A 96 3.55 3.88 -28.59
CA PRO A 96 3.74 3.85 -27.13
C PRO A 96 5.18 4.16 -26.69
N ARG A 97 6.21 3.70 -27.42
CA ARG A 97 7.61 4.02 -27.11
C ARG A 97 7.84 5.54 -27.08
N LYS A 98 7.36 6.25 -28.11
CA LYS A 98 7.52 7.71 -28.18
C LYS A 98 6.76 8.43 -27.06
N VAL A 99 5.56 7.99 -26.75
CA VAL A 99 4.77 8.53 -25.63
C VAL A 99 5.51 8.33 -24.31
N THR A 100 6.08 7.14 -24.11
CA THR A 100 6.87 6.81 -22.91
C THR A 100 8.08 7.72 -22.76
N ASP A 101 8.88 7.86 -23.82
CA ASP A 101 10.10 8.69 -23.80
C ASP A 101 9.80 10.16 -23.46
N MET A 102 8.79 10.74 -24.10
CA MET A 102 8.33 12.11 -23.83
C MET A 102 7.85 12.28 -22.38
N ASN A 103 7.14 11.29 -21.85
CA ASN A 103 6.62 11.35 -20.49
C ASN A 103 7.74 11.19 -19.45
N ILE A 104 8.68 10.28 -19.65
CA ILE A 104 9.86 10.09 -18.79
C ILE A 104 10.67 11.39 -18.72
N GLU A 105 10.94 12.03 -19.86
CA GLU A 105 11.65 13.31 -19.92
C GLU A 105 10.91 14.38 -19.10
N ARG A 106 9.60 14.49 -19.27
CA ARG A 106 8.77 15.46 -18.53
C ARG A 106 8.79 15.21 -17.02
N PHE A 107 8.58 13.95 -16.59
CA PHE A 107 8.61 13.59 -15.19
C PHE A 107 9.98 13.84 -14.57
N SER A 108 11.07 13.48 -15.26
CA SER A 108 12.44 13.74 -14.82
C SER A 108 12.69 15.23 -14.63
N SER A 109 12.25 16.06 -15.60
CA SER A 109 12.35 17.52 -15.51
C SER A 109 11.59 18.08 -14.30
N GLN A 110 10.37 17.60 -14.05
CA GLN A 110 9.58 18.03 -12.90
C GLN A 110 10.23 17.65 -11.57
N LEU A 111 10.76 16.43 -11.44
CA LEU A 111 11.44 15.95 -10.23
C LEU A 111 12.72 16.73 -9.95
N LYS A 112 13.54 17.00 -10.98
CA LYS A 112 14.75 17.81 -10.86
C LYS A 112 14.42 19.24 -10.44
N LYS A 113 13.36 19.84 -11.02
CA LYS A 113 12.90 21.21 -10.72
C LYS A 113 12.46 21.39 -9.27
N VAL A 114 11.92 20.34 -8.64
CA VAL A 114 11.56 20.34 -7.21
C VAL A 114 12.80 20.19 -6.31
N GLY A 115 13.93 19.76 -6.84
CA GLY A 115 15.20 19.64 -6.12
C GLY A 115 15.26 18.46 -5.18
N PHE A 116 14.66 17.31 -5.56
CA PHE A 116 14.81 16.07 -4.82
C PHE A 116 16.23 15.51 -4.88
N SER A 117 16.70 14.95 -3.77
CA SER A 117 18.04 14.38 -3.63
C SER A 117 18.17 12.95 -4.14
N PHE A 118 17.52 12.64 -5.26
CA PHE A 118 17.61 11.33 -5.87
C PHE A 118 19.01 11.07 -6.47
N ASP A 119 19.44 9.82 -6.40
CA ASP A 119 20.62 9.35 -7.13
C ASP A 119 20.25 9.05 -8.59
N TRP A 120 20.42 10.04 -9.45
CA TRP A 120 20.12 9.96 -10.88
C TRP A 120 21.04 9.02 -11.66
N THR A 121 22.14 8.56 -11.09
CA THR A 121 23.02 7.56 -11.72
C THR A 121 22.42 6.16 -11.68
N ARG A 122 21.38 5.95 -10.87
CA ARG A 122 20.72 4.66 -10.69
C ARG A 122 19.30 4.60 -11.28
N VAL A 123 18.99 5.48 -12.22
CA VAL A 123 17.70 5.53 -12.92
C VAL A 123 17.46 4.24 -13.69
N ILE A 124 16.25 3.73 -13.59
CA ILE A 124 15.76 2.59 -14.36
C ILE A 124 14.48 2.94 -15.12
N ASP A 125 14.24 2.27 -16.22
CA ASP A 125 13.02 2.33 -17.04
C ASP A 125 12.62 0.88 -17.35
N THR A 126 11.44 0.47 -16.88
CA THR A 126 10.98 -0.92 -17.04
C THR A 126 10.81 -1.35 -18.50
N THR A 127 10.76 -0.40 -19.43
CA THR A 127 10.62 -0.65 -20.88
C THR A 127 11.94 -0.80 -21.63
N GLN A 128 13.06 -0.64 -20.94
CA GLN A 128 14.38 -0.84 -21.55
C GLN A 128 14.74 -2.33 -21.58
N GLU A 129 15.44 -2.75 -22.66
CA GLU A 129 15.82 -4.13 -22.89
C GLU A 129 16.72 -4.70 -21.78
N ASP A 130 17.59 -3.89 -21.21
CA ASP A 130 18.50 -4.23 -20.11
C ASP A 130 17.77 -4.37 -18.76
N TYR A 131 16.55 -3.85 -18.65
CA TYR A 131 15.68 -4.05 -17.51
C TYR A 131 14.79 -5.29 -17.68
N TYR A 132 13.94 -5.31 -18.73
CA TYR A 132 12.94 -6.40 -18.81
C TYR A 132 13.53 -7.75 -19.20
N LYS A 133 14.78 -7.82 -19.69
CA LYS A 133 15.56 -9.05 -19.76
C LYS A 133 15.50 -9.83 -18.45
N TRP A 134 15.63 -9.12 -17.32
CA TRP A 134 15.65 -9.74 -16.00
C TRP A 134 14.25 -10.04 -15.47
N THR A 135 13.23 -9.27 -15.84
CA THR A 135 11.83 -9.65 -15.61
C THR A 135 11.51 -10.98 -16.27
N GLN A 136 11.92 -11.14 -17.53
CA GLN A 136 11.78 -12.40 -18.28
C GLN A 136 12.57 -13.53 -17.63
N TRP A 137 13.77 -13.27 -17.19
CA TRP A 137 14.60 -14.24 -16.47
C TRP A 137 13.94 -14.75 -15.18
N ILE A 138 13.40 -13.87 -14.36
CA ILE A 138 12.69 -14.24 -13.13
C ILE A 138 11.44 -15.06 -13.46
N PHE A 139 10.68 -14.66 -14.48
CA PHE A 139 9.53 -15.44 -14.95
C PHE A 139 9.92 -16.86 -15.37
N LEU A 140 11.02 -17.02 -16.12
CA LEU A 140 11.50 -18.35 -16.51
C LEU A 140 11.93 -19.17 -15.29
N LYS A 141 12.57 -18.56 -14.29
CA LYS A 141 12.87 -19.26 -13.02
C LYS A 141 11.59 -19.72 -12.33
N MET A 142 10.54 -18.89 -12.29
CA MET A 142 9.24 -19.30 -11.73
C MET A 142 8.62 -20.45 -12.56
N PHE A 143 8.75 -20.43 -13.88
CA PHE A 143 8.27 -21.49 -14.74
C PHE A 143 9.00 -22.83 -14.48
N GLU A 144 10.32 -22.80 -14.37
CA GLU A 144 11.16 -23.99 -14.06
C GLU A 144 10.79 -24.60 -12.70
N HIS A 145 10.40 -23.78 -11.73
CA HIS A 145 9.97 -24.21 -10.38
C HIS A 145 8.47 -24.52 -10.29
N GLY A 146 7.75 -24.51 -11.42
CA GLY A 146 6.32 -24.82 -11.47
C GLY A 146 5.42 -23.79 -10.78
N LEU A 147 5.93 -22.57 -10.57
CA LEU A 147 5.15 -21.43 -10.06
C LEU A 147 4.42 -20.69 -11.18
N ALA A 148 5.00 -20.57 -12.36
CA ALA A 148 4.30 -20.07 -13.54
C ALA A 148 3.68 -21.26 -14.30
N PHE A 149 2.39 -21.17 -14.62
CA PHE A 149 1.66 -22.22 -15.35
C PHE A 149 0.52 -21.60 -16.16
N ARG A 150 0.02 -22.35 -17.14
CA ARG A 150 -1.09 -21.93 -18.00
C ARG A 150 -2.30 -22.84 -17.76
N ASP A 151 -3.48 -22.24 -17.64
CA ASP A 151 -4.73 -22.97 -17.45
C ASP A 151 -5.88 -22.27 -18.15
N LYS A 152 -6.91 -23.04 -18.53
CA LYS A 152 -8.12 -22.55 -19.18
C LYS A 152 -9.24 -22.44 -18.15
N THR A 153 -9.52 -21.24 -17.71
CA THR A 153 -10.50 -20.98 -16.67
C THR A 153 -11.41 -19.79 -16.99
N LEU A 154 -12.43 -19.61 -16.17
CA LEU A 154 -13.23 -18.38 -16.15
C LEU A 154 -12.42 -17.29 -15.46
N VAL A 155 -12.19 -16.18 -16.15
CA VAL A 155 -11.40 -15.06 -15.69
C VAL A 155 -12.17 -13.75 -15.79
N ASN A 156 -11.77 -12.78 -14.97
CA ASN A 156 -12.24 -11.41 -15.09
C ASN A 156 -11.73 -10.81 -16.41
N TYR A 157 -12.63 -10.32 -17.21
CA TYR A 157 -12.31 -9.72 -18.51
C TYR A 157 -12.96 -8.35 -18.65
N CYS A 158 -12.17 -7.34 -19.01
CA CYS A 158 -12.67 -6.02 -19.33
C CYS A 158 -13.03 -5.94 -20.83
N PRO A 159 -14.31 -5.80 -21.21
CA PRO A 159 -14.71 -5.71 -22.61
C PRO A 159 -14.28 -4.40 -23.27
N SER A 160 -14.12 -3.33 -22.52
CA SER A 160 -13.66 -2.03 -23.01
C SER A 160 -12.15 -2.03 -23.28
N CYS A 161 -11.34 -2.47 -22.32
CA CYS A 161 -9.88 -2.62 -22.48
C CYS A 161 -9.50 -3.87 -23.28
N LYS A 162 -10.41 -4.83 -23.49
CA LYS A 162 -10.19 -6.12 -24.18
C LYS A 162 -9.05 -6.95 -23.59
N VAL A 163 -8.98 -7.03 -22.25
CA VAL A 163 -7.91 -7.73 -21.52
C VAL A 163 -8.44 -8.57 -20.37
N VAL A 164 -7.71 -9.61 -20.03
CA VAL A 164 -7.86 -10.35 -18.79
C VAL A 164 -7.32 -9.50 -17.64
N LEU A 165 -8.03 -9.52 -16.51
CA LEU A 165 -7.66 -8.81 -15.29
C LEU A 165 -7.43 -9.79 -14.15
N SER A 166 -6.50 -9.46 -13.26
CA SER A 166 -6.38 -10.14 -11.97
C SER A 166 -7.56 -9.78 -11.04
N ASN A 167 -7.72 -10.49 -9.93
CA ASN A 167 -8.73 -10.14 -8.93
C ASN A 167 -8.45 -8.77 -8.31
N GLU A 168 -7.17 -8.43 -8.18
CA GLU A 168 -6.70 -7.15 -7.66
C GLU A 168 -7.04 -5.98 -8.58
N ASP A 169 -7.00 -6.20 -9.91
CA ASP A 169 -7.29 -5.18 -10.93
C ASP A 169 -8.80 -5.05 -11.24
N SER A 170 -9.64 -5.87 -10.60
CA SER A 170 -11.08 -5.98 -10.88
C SER A 170 -11.96 -5.85 -9.63
N GLN A 171 -11.45 -5.17 -8.60
CA GLN A 171 -12.16 -4.98 -7.34
C GLN A 171 -13.50 -4.25 -7.54
N GLY A 172 -14.53 -4.74 -6.85
CA GLY A 172 -15.88 -4.17 -6.94
C GLY A 172 -16.58 -4.39 -8.30
N GLY A 173 -16.11 -5.37 -9.10
CA GLY A 173 -16.70 -5.68 -10.40
C GLY A 173 -16.39 -4.66 -11.50
N LYS A 174 -15.42 -3.80 -11.30
CA LYS A 174 -15.01 -2.74 -12.22
C LYS A 174 -13.53 -2.89 -12.61
N CYS A 175 -13.21 -2.54 -13.85
CA CYS A 175 -11.84 -2.42 -14.31
C CYS A 175 -11.17 -1.22 -13.62
N ASP A 176 -10.02 -1.40 -13.01
CA ASP A 176 -9.30 -0.33 -12.29
C ASP A 176 -8.77 0.78 -13.21
N ILE A 177 -8.66 0.50 -14.53
CA ILE A 177 -8.11 1.42 -15.52
C ILE A 177 -9.18 2.26 -16.19
N CYS A 178 -10.25 1.63 -16.72
CA CYS A 178 -11.30 2.33 -17.47
C CYS A 178 -12.63 2.44 -16.73
N HIS A 179 -12.75 1.83 -15.56
CA HIS A 179 -13.92 1.78 -14.68
C HIS A 179 -15.18 1.16 -15.30
N SER A 180 -15.05 0.50 -16.45
CA SER A 180 -16.13 -0.28 -17.06
C SER A 180 -16.44 -1.54 -16.26
N ASP A 181 -17.66 -2.03 -16.38
CA ASP A 181 -18.04 -3.31 -15.78
C ASP A 181 -17.26 -4.46 -16.44
N ILE A 182 -16.82 -5.39 -15.61
CA ILE A 182 -16.12 -6.59 -16.04
C ILE A 182 -17.12 -7.72 -16.31
N VAL A 183 -16.70 -8.69 -17.14
CA VAL A 183 -17.46 -9.91 -17.41
C VAL A 183 -16.59 -11.14 -17.15
N GLN A 184 -17.22 -12.29 -16.90
CA GLN A 184 -16.51 -13.57 -16.84
C GLN A 184 -16.36 -14.15 -18.24
N LYS A 185 -15.15 -14.53 -18.62
CA LYS A 185 -14.85 -15.12 -19.92
C LYS A 185 -13.91 -16.33 -19.76
N SER A 186 -14.21 -17.45 -20.43
CA SER A 186 -13.31 -18.58 -20.48
C SER A 186 -12.15 -18.27 -21.41
N LYS A 187 -10.92 -18.24 -20.87
CA LYS A 187 -9.69 -18.01 -21.64
C LYS A 187 -8.54 -18.86 -21.10
N ASP A 188 -7.56 -19.11 -21.96
CA ASP A 188 -6.26 -19.65 -21.55
C ASP A 188 -5.46 -18.50 -20.95
N VAL A 189 -5.03 -18.67 -19.69
CA VAL A 189 -4.37 -17.63 -18.90
C VAL A 189 -3.12 -18.17 -18.23
N TRP A 190 -2.07 -17.36 -18.22
CA TRP A 190 -0.91 -17.59 -17.38
C TRP A 190 -1.22 -17.19 -15.94
N TYR A 191 -0.81 -18.03 -15.03
CA TYR A 191 -0.92 -17.81 -13.59
C TYR A 191 0.44 -17.91 -12.92
N LEU A 192 0.63 -17.08 -11.87
CA LEU A 192 1.67 -17.32 -10.89
C LEU A 192 1.05 -17.86 -9.60
N ARG A 193 1.59 -18.98 -9.07
CA ARG A 193 1.10 -19.69 -7.87
C ARG A 193 1.46 -18.93 -6.58
N ILE A 194 0.98 -17.69 -6.45
CA ILE A 194 1.20 -16.87 -5.27
C ILE A 194 0.59 -17.48 -4.01
N THR A 195 -0.44 -18.32 -4.15
CA THR A 195 -1.07 -19.04 -3.04
C THR A 195 -0.11 -20.00 -2.34
N LYS A 196 0.90 -20.53 -3.02
CA LYS A 196 1.96 -21.30 -2.39
C LYS A 196 2.82 -20.51 -1.39
N TYR A 197 2.80 -19.19 -1.49
CA TYR A 197 3.54 -18.28 -0.63
C TYR A 197 2.65 -17.61 0.42
N ALA A 198 1.36 -17.95 0.50
CA ALA A 198 0.40 -17.31 1.37
C ALA A 198 0.84 -17.31 2.84
N ASP A 199 1.31 -18.44 3.36
CA ASP A 199 1.81 -18.54 4.73
C ASP A 199 3.09 -17.75 4.94
N LYS A 200 4.08 -17.87 4.07
CA LYS A 200 5.32 -17.08 4.13
C LYS A 200 5.05 -15.57 4.08
N LEU A 201 4.06 -15.15 3.27
CA LEU A 201 3.63 -13.74 3.20
C LEU A 201 2.97 -13.27 4.50
N LEU A 202 2.22 -14.13 5.19
CA LEU A 202 1.60 -13.82 6.49
C LEU A 202 2.63 -13.79 7.62
N GLU A 203 3.51 -14.77 7.68
CA GLU A 203 4.56 -14.92 8.71
C GLU A 203 5.53 -13.73 8.67
N GLY A 204 6.01 -13.34 7.49
CA GLY A 204 6.90 -12.19 7.32
C GLY A 204 6.29 -10.85 7.76
N LEU A 205 4.95 -10.73 7.86
CA LEU A 205 4.34 -9.52 8.42
C LEU A 205 4.61 -9.33 9.92
N ASP A 206 5.00 -10.38 10.63
CA ASP A 206 5.35 -10.28 12.06
C ASP A 206 6.78 -9.77 12.26
N GLU A 207 7.64 -9.89 11.25
CA GLU A 207 9.06 -9.55 11.30
C GLU A 207 9.36 -8.11 10.87
N VAL A 208 8.46 -7.47 10.10
CA VAL A 208 8.67 -6.14 9.50
C VAL A 208 7.99 -5.01 10.29
N ASP A 209 8.54 -3.79 10.18
CA ASP A 209 7.96 -2.56 10.76
C ASP A 209 7.04 -1.85 9.75
N TYR A 210 5.92 -2.49 9.44
CA TYR A 210 4.88 -1.86 8.61
C TYR A 210 3.80 -1.24 9.50
N LEU A 211 3.20 -0.15 9.05
CA LEU A 211 2.04 0.44 9.74
C LEU A 211 0.97 -0.62 10.02
N PRO A 212 0.34 -0.62 11.21
CA PRO A 212 -0.65 -1.64 11.59
C PRO A 212 -1.77 -1.84 10.58
N ASN A 213 -2.22 -0.76 9.94
CA ASN A 213 -3.27 -0.81 8.91
C ASN A 213 -2.79 -1.53 7.64
N ILE A 214 -1.52 -1.38 7.27
CA ILE A 214 -0.91 -2.10 6.13
C ILE A 214 -0.90 -3.60 6.40
N LYS A 215 -0.41 -4.01 7.58
CA LYS A 215 -0.41 -5.42 8.00
C LYS A 215 -1.82 -6.00 8.00
N LEU A 216 -2.78 -5.28 8.56
CA LEU A 216 -4.19 -5.70 8.61
C LEU A 216 -4.78 -5.88 7.20
N GLN A 217 -4.55 -4.94 6.29
CA GLN A 217 -5.07 -5.04 4.92
C GLN A 217 -4.46 -6.24 4.17
N GLN A 218 -3.16 -6.49 4.30
CA GLN A 218 -2.53 -7.67 3.66
C GLN A 218 -3.05 -8.98 4.27
N ARG A 219 -3.18 -9.07 5.61
CA ARG A 219 -3.78 -10.24 6.26
C ARG A 219 -5.20 -10.51 5.79
N ASN A 220 -6.04 -9.48 5.70
CA ASN A 220 -7.41 -9.58 5.22
C ASN A 220 -7.50 -9.96 3.74
N TRP A 221 -6.55 -9.49 2.93
CA TRP A 221 -6.48 -9.82 1.51
C TRP A 221 -6.08 -11.27 1.29
N ILE A 222 -5.03 -11.74 1.95
CA ILE A 222 -4.60 -13.14 1.91
C ILE A 222 -5.71 -14.02 2.50
N GLY A 223 -6.32 -13.58 3.60
CA GLY A 223 -7.54 -14.14 4.14
C GLY A 223 -7.40 -15.62 4.47
N LYS A 224 -6.36 -15.99 5.25
CA LYS A 224 -6.17 -17.35 5.74
C LYS A 224 -7.33 -17.75 6.64
N SER A 225 -7.97 -18.84 6.32
CA SER A 225 -8.99 -19.46 7.15
C SER A 225 -8.62 -20.91 7.45
N THR A 226 -8.75 -21.29 8.70
CA THR A 226 -8.57 -22.67 9.17
C THR A 226 -9.93 -23.29 9.43
N GLY A 227 -10.10 -24.55 9.03
CA GLY A 227 -11.36 -25.26 9.16
C GLY A 227 -11.20 -26.73 8.80
N ALA A 228 -12.22 -27.29 8.20
CA ALA A 228 -12.20 -28.67 7.72
C ALA A 228 -12.83 -28.79 6.32
N PHE A 229 -12.27 -29.67 5.53
CA PHE A 229 -12.97 -30.24 4.38
C PHE A 229 -13.85 -31.36 4.89
N VAL A 230 -15.08 -31.43 4.38
CA VAL A 230 -16.05 -32.45 4.77
C VAL A 230 -16.66 -33.07 3.51
N ASP A 231 -16.71 -34.40 3.46
CA ASP A 231 -17.25 -35.16 2.36
C ASP A 231 -18.69 -35.59 2.68
N PHE A 232 -19.65 -35.13 1.91
CA PHE A 232 -21.04 -35.52 1.96
C PHE A 232 -21.33 -36.53 0.86
N ASP A 233 -21.76 -37.72 1.18
CA ASP A 233 -22.23 -38.65 0.17
C ASP A 233 -23.48 -38.09 -0.53
N VAL A 234 -23.53 -38.24 -1.86
CA VAL A 234 -24.68 -37.76 -2.65
C VAL A 234 -25.55 -38.92 -3.08
N LYS A 235 -26.72 -39.02 -2.49
CA LYS A 235 -27.76 -39.96 -2.90
C LYS A 235 -28.34 -39.57 -4.25
N GLY A 236 -28.53 -40.54 -5.13
CA GLY A 236 -28.94 -40.31 -6.51
C GLY A 236 -27.74 -40.18 -7.50
N SER A 237 -26.51 -40.11 -6.98
CA SER A 237 -25.29 -40.20 -7.76
C SER A 237 -24.72 -41.63 -7.83
N ASP A 238 -23.61 -41.83 -8.55
CA ASP A 238 -22.86 -43.08 -8.60
C ASP A 238 -21.82 -43.18 -7.44
N ASN A 239 -22.28 -43.04 -6.20
CA ASN A 239 -21.47 -42.97 -4.98
C ASN A 239 -20.49 -41.81 -4.95
N GLU A 240 -20.85 -40.69 -5.58
CA GLU A 240 -20.04 -39.50 -5.52
C GLU A 240 -20.20 -38.76 -4.18
N LYS A 241 -19.15 -38.07 -3.82
CA LYS A 241 -19.10 -37.19 -2.65
C LYS A 241 -19.08 -35.72 -3.10
N LEU A 242 -19.83 -34.92 -2.35
CA LEU A 242 -19.78 -33.46 -2.46
C LEU A 242 -18.88 -32.94 -1.35
N LYS A 243 -17.66 -32.56 -1.70
CA LYS A 243 -16.69 -31.99 -0.75
C LYS A 243 -17.02 -30.53 -0.49
N ILE A 244 -17.14 -30.15 0.78
CA ILE A 244 -17.30 -28.75 1.19
C ILE A 244 -16.14 -28.34 2.08
N TYR A 245 -15.92 -27.01 2.22
CA TYR A 245 -15.04 -26.43 3.21
C TYR A 245 -15.84 -25.59 4.19
N THR A 246 -15.55 -25.76 5.49
CA THR A 246 -16.19 -24.95 6.54
C THR A 246 -15.18 -24.52 7.61
N THR A 247 -15.31 -23.30 8.10
CA THR A 247 -14.59 -22.81 9.29
C THR A 247 -15.30 -23.18 10.60
N ARG A 248 -16.52 -23.75 10.51
CA ARG A 248 -17.37 -24.11 11.62
C ARG A 248 -17.80 -25.61 11.57
N PRO A 249 -16.82 -26.55 11.53
CA PRO A 249 -17.17 -27.96 11.54
C PRO A 249 -17.94 -28.38 12.81
N ASP A 250 -17.75 -27.63 13.91
CA ASP A 250 -18.51 -27.81 15.16
C ASP A 250 -20.04 -27.72 14.99
N THR A 251 -20.55 -27.11 13.94
CA THR A 251 -21.97 -26.96 13.66
C THR A 251 -22.56 -28.00 12.69
N LEU A 252 -21.79 -29.01 12.29
CA LEU A 252 -22.21 -30.04 11.32
C LEU A 252 -23.50 -30.75 11.65
N PHE A 253 -23.79 -30.99 12.93
CA PHE A 253 -25.06 -31.60 13.37
C PHE A 253 -26.28 -30.73 13.05
N GLY A 254 -26.12 -29.43 12.89
CA GLY A 254 -27.14 -28.43 12.54
C GLY A 254 -27.33 -28.20 11.03
N VAL A 255 -26.62 -28.94 10.20
CA VAL A 255 -26.76 -28.83 8.73
C VAL A 255 -28.10 -29.40 8.29
N THR A 256 -28.93 -28.58 7.65
CA THR A 256 -30.27 -28.98 7.19
C THR A 256 -30.46 -28.92 5.69
N PHE A 257 -29.52 -28.32 4.96
CA PHE A 257 -29.43 -28.33 3.49
C PHE A 257 -28.02 -28.06 3.02
N MET A 258 -27.79 -28.26 1.73
CA MET A 258 -26.57 -27.91 1.02
C MET A 258 -26.88 -26.97 -0.12
N VAL A 259 -25.90 -26.13 -0.50
CA VAL A 259 -26.04 -25.26 -1.65
C VAL A 259 -24.83 -25.42 -2.55
N MET A 260 -25.06 -25.61 -3.85
CA MET A 260 -24.04 -25.65 -4.89
C MET A 260 -24.07 -24.39 -5.74
N ALA A 261 -22.95 -24.06 -6.33
CA ALA A 261 -22.85 -23.07 -7.39
C ALA A 261 -23.70 -23.50 -8.61
N PRO A 262 -24.39 -22.59 -9.29
CA PRO A 262 -25.15 -22.92 -10.50
C PRO A 262 -24.31 -23.58 -11.62
N GLU A 263 -23.01 -23.29 -11.62
CA GLU A 263 -22.01 -23.80 -12.58
C GLU A 263 -21.34 -25.12 -12.15
N HIS A 264 -21.78 -25.74 -11.05
CA HIS A 264 -21.12 -26.94 -10.50
C HIS A 264 -21.22 -28.13 -11.48
N PRO A 265 -20.10 -28.82 -11.80
CA PRO A 265 -20.08 -29.88 -12.82
C PRO A 265 -21.01 -31.07 -12.56
N MET A 266 -21.29 -31.33 -11.28
CA MET A 266 -22.19 -32.43 -10.88
C MET A 266 -23.61 -32.27 -11.47
N ILE A 267 -24.07 -31.04 -11.71
CA ILE A 267 -25.38 -30.76 -12.30
C ILE A 267 -25.44 -31.30 -13.74
N ASP A 268 -24.44 -31.02 -14.54
CA ASP A 268 -24.38 -31.48 -15.92
C ASP A 268 -24.14 -33.00 -16.00
N LYS A 269 -23.32 -33.55 -15.08
CA LYS A 269 -23.00 -34.96 -15.01
C LYS A 269 -24.23 -35.85 -14.72
N TYR A 270 -25.15 -35.36 -13.90
CA TYR A 270 -26.35 -36.10 -13.48
C TYR A 270 -27.64 -35.47 -14.02
N ALA A 271 -27.58 -34.73 -15.11
CA ALA A 271 -28.71 -34.06 -15.71
C ALA A 271 -29.89 -34.99 -16.04
N ASP A 272 -29.59 -36.24 -16.39
CA ASP A 272 -30.57 -37.30 -16.68
C ASP A 272 -31.33 -37.81 -15.44
N ARG A 273 -30.79 -37.60 -14.25
CA ARG A 273 -31.37 -38.00 -12.96
C ARG A 273 -32.05 -36.83 -12.23
N ILE A 274 -31.91 -35.62 -12.73
CA ILE A 274 -32.51 -34.43 -12.14
C ILE A 274 -33.87 -34.17 -12.77
N ALA A 275 -34.93 -34.36 -11.97
CA ALA A 275 -36.31 -34.28 -12.49
C ALA A 275 -36.73 -32.87 -12.91
N ASN A 276 -36.16 -31.82 -12.32
CA ASN A 276 -36.52 -30.42 -12.60
C ASN A 276 -35.40 -29.66 -13.35
N MET A 277 -34.72 -30.32 -14.27
CA MET A 277 -33.58 -29.77 -15.02
C MET A 277 -33.92 -28.49 -15.80
N ASP A 278 -35.17 -28.34 -16.26
CA ASP A 278 -35.64 -27.13 -16.94
C ASP A 278 -35.57 -25.90 -16.03
N ALA A 279 -36.06 -26.02 -14.81
CA ALA A 279 -36.01 -24.93 -13.81
C ALA A 279 -34.56 -24.56 -13.43
N ILE A 280 -33.71 -25.58 -13.33
CA ILE A 280 -32.26 -25.37 -13.06
C ILE A 280 -31.59 -24.64 -14.23
N THR A 281 -31.90 -25.04 -15.44
CA THR A 281 -31.33 -24.43 -16.66
C THR A 281 -31.76 -22.95 -16.77
N GLU A 282 -33.00 -22.63 -16.48
CA GLU A 282 -33.47 -21.24 -16.51
C GLU A 282 -32.79 -20.41 -15.42
N TYR A 283 -32.69 -20.94 -14.19
CA TYR A 283 -31.99 -20.26 -13.10
C TYR A 283 -30.50 -20.03 -13.41
N ARG A 284 -29.81 -21.01 -14.02
CA ARG A 284 -28.42 -20.86 -14.50
C ARG A 284 -28.27 -19.72 -15.50
N LYS A 285 -29.22 -19.57 -16.44
CA LYS A 285 -29.22 -18.44 -17.40
C LYS A 285 -29.38 -17.08 -16.69
N GLU A 286 -30.21 -17.01 -15.67
CA GLU A 286 -30.34 -15.79 -14.86
C GLU A 286 -29.07 -15.47 -14.08
N CYS A 287 -28.46 -16.46 -13.45
CA CYS A 287 -27.21 -16.31 -12.72
C CYS A 287 -26.04 -15.88 -13.62
N ALA A 288 -25.99 -16.40 -14.84
CA ALA A 288 -24.94 -16.06 -15.82
C ALA A 288 -24.97 -14.58 -16.27
N LYS A 289 -26.08 -13.87 -16.08
CA LYS A 289 -26.20 -12.43 -16.35
C LYS A 289 -25.63 -11.55 -15.24
N LYS A 290 -25.41 -12.12 -14.04
CA LYS A 290 -24.97 -11.39 -12.85
C LYS A 290 -23.44 -11.45 -12.73
N THR A 291 -22.82 -10.33 -12.37
CA THR A 291 -21.41 -10.27 -11.99
C THR A 291 -21.20 -10.93 -10.62
N GLU A 292 -19.96 -11.30 -10.30
CA GLU A 292 -19.59 -11.83 -8.99
C GLU A 292 -19.95 -10.85 -7.85
N PHE A 293 -19.76 -9.56 -8.08
CA PHE A 293 -20.13 -8.51 -7.13
C PHE A 293 -21.64 -8.45 -6.88
N GLU A 294 -22.45 -8.52 -7.94
CA GLU A 294 -23.91 -8.56 -7.81
C GLU A 294 -24.37 -9.81 -7.05
N ARG A 295 -23.73 -10.97 -7.32
CA ARG A 295 -24.07 -12.23 -6.66
C ARG A 295 -23.71 -12.26 -5.16
N THR A 296 -22.63 -11.57 -4.75
CA THR A 296 -22.09 -11.67 -3.38
C THR A 296 -22.39 -10.46 -2.49
N GLN A 297 -22.46 -9.25 -3.05
CA GLN A 297 -22.55 -8.00 -2.29
C GLN A 297 -23.90 -7.28 -2.37
N LEU A 298 -24.61 -7.39 -3.49
CA LEU A 298 -25.84 -6.63 -3.75
C LEU A 298 -27.13 -7.40 -3.48
N VAL A 299 -27.07 -8.71 -3.19
CA VAL A 299 -28.26 -9.55 -3.06
C VAL A 299 -28.99 -9.28 -1.75
N LYS A 300 -30.16 -8.64 -1.82
CA LYS A 300 -31.09 -8.49 -0.71
C LYS A 300 -32.05 -9.70 -0.57
N ASP A 301 -32.46 -10.33 -1.69
CA ASP A 301 -33.39 -11.46 -1.70
C ASP A 301 -32.67 -12.77 -2.01
N LYS A 302 -32.79 -13.76 -1.14
CA LYS A 302 -32.23 -15.10 -1.37
C LYS A 302 -33.01 -15.81 -2.48
N THR A 303 -32.28 -16.24 -3.53
CA THR A 303 -32.85 -17.03 -4.63
C THR A 303 -32.18 -18.38 -4.72
N GLY A 304 -32.87 -19.36 -5.22
CA GLY A 304 -32.32 -20.71 -5.41
C GLY A 304 -33.34 -21.67 -5.96
N VAL A 305 -32.86 -22.81 -6.46
CA VAL A 305 -33.68 -23.91 -6.97
C VAL A 305 -33.20 -25.20 -6.32
N LYS A 306 -34.13 -25.97 -5.76
CA LYS A 306 -33.87 -27.32 -5.21
C LYS A 306 -33.51 -28.24 -6.37
N ILE A 307 -32.55 -29.10 -6.20
CA ILE A 307 -32.25 -30.19 -7.15
C ILE A 307 -33.12 -31.41 -6.80
N ASP A 308 -34.05 -31.73 -7.67
CA ASP A 308 -34.90 -32.93 -7.45
C ASP A 308 -34.23 -34.15 -8.08
N GLY A 309 -33.96 -35.17 -7.26
CA GLY A 309 -33.24 -36.41 -7.66
C GLY A 309 -31.83 -36.57 -7.06
N LEU A 310 -31.25 -35.47 -6.52
CA LEU A 310 -30.01 -35.55 -5.75
C LEU A 310 -30.24 -35.01 -4.34
N SER A 311 -29.66 -35.67 -3.32
CA SER A 311 -29.66 -35.22 -1.92
C SER A 311 -28.33 -35.52 -1.26
N GLY A 312 -27.91 -34.68 -0.29
CA GLY A 312 -26.72 -34.95 0.52
C GLY A 312 -27.02 -35.82 1.72
N ILE A 313 -26.06 -36.62 2.12
CA ILE A 313 -26.12 -37.37 3.40
C ILE A 313 -25.19 -36.70 4.39
N ASN A 314 -25.74 -36.18 5.49
CA ASN A 314 -24.94 -35.56 6.52
C ASN A 314 -24.02 -36.62 7.19
N PRO A 315 -22.68 -36.49 7.12
CA PRO A 315 -21.77 -37.56 7.54
C PRO A 315 -21.73 -37.81 9.05
N VAL A 316 -22.18 -36.85 9.88
CA VAL A 316 -22.13 -37.02 11.36
C VAL A 316 -23.40 -37.58 11.96
N ASN A 317 -24.55 -37.52 11.26
CA ASN A 317 -25.81 -38.02 11.78
C ASN A 317 -26.63 -38.89 10.79
N GLY A 318 -26.11 -39.06 9.55
CA GLY A 318 -26.73 -39.91 8.51
C GLY A 318 -28.05 -39.37 7.93
N LYS A 319 -28.45 -38.15 8.28
CA LYS A 319 -29.69 -37.54 7.76
C LYS A 319 -29.56 -37.17 6.29
N GLU A 320 -30.58 -37.46 5.52
CA GLU A 320 -30.74 -36.99 4.16
C GLU A 320 -31.20 -35.54 4.15
N ILE A 321 -30.47 -34.67 3.41
CA ILE A 321 -30.72 -33.24 3.34
C ILE A 321 -30.81 -32.79 1.87
N PRO A 322 -31.70 -31.83 1.54
CA PRO A 322 -31.84 -31.35 0.18
C PRO A 322 -30.59 -30.57 -0.28
N ILE A 323 -30.32 -30.62 -1.59
CA ILE A 323 -29.33 -29.82 -2.26
C ILE A 323 -30.03 -28.75 -3.09
N TYR A 324 -29.60 -27.49 -2.96
CA TYR A 324 -30.06 -26.37 -3.75
C TYR A 324 -28.92 -25.83 -4.63
N ILE A 325 -29.26 -25.16 -5.71
CA ILE A 325 -28.35 -24.22 -6.38
C ILE A 325 -28.74 -22.81 -6.01
N SER A 326 -27.76 -21.94 -5.81
CA SER A 326 -28.01 -20.52 -5.54
C SER A 326 -26.88 -19.65 -6.02
N ASP A 327 -27.21 -18.44 -6.41
CA ASP A 327 -26.31 -17.46 -6.99
C ASP A 327 -25.24 -16.93 -6.00
N TYR A 328 -25.45 -17.05 -4.68
CA TYR A 328 -24.46 -16.63 -3.68
C TYR A 328 -23.32 -17.64 -3.46
N VAL A 329 -23.40 -18.85 -4.03
CA VAL A 329 -22.31 -19.84 -4.02
C VAL A 329 -21.54 -19.77 -5.33
N MET A 330 -20.22 -19.71 -5.24
CA MET A 330 -19.33 -19.50 -6.39
C MET A 330 -18.40 -20.68 -6.58
N MET A 331 -18.18 -21.12 -7.83
CA MET A 331 -17.17 -22.13 -8.17
C MET A 331 -15.75 -21.72 -7.81
N GLY A 332 -15.48 -20.44 -7.88
CA GLY A 332 -14.15 -19.89 -7.61
C GLY A 332 -13.83 -19.73 -6.12
N TYR A 333 -14.75 -20.08 -5.21
CA TYR A 333 -14.53 -20.02 -3.76
C TYR A 333 -14.82 -21.38 -3.10
N GLY A 334 -13.80 -21.92 -2.46
CA GLY A 334 -13.92 -23.26 -1.85
C GLY A 334 -14.03 -24.36 -2.90
N THR A 335 -15.01 -25.22 -2.72
CA THR A 335 -15.26 -26.39 -3.58
C THR A 335 -16.42 -26.17 -4.56
N GLY A 336 -17.01 -24.98 -4.59
CA GLY A 336 -18.26 -24.72 -5.32
C GLY A 336 -19.52 -25.26 -4.65
N ALA A 337 -19.40 -25.74 -3.42
CA ALA A 337 -20.51 -26.20 -2.59
C ALA A 337 -20.30 -25.80 -1.13
N ILE A 338 -21.38 -25.58 -0.41
CA ILE A 338 -21.37 -25.28 1.02
C ILE A 338 -22.41 -26.11 1.76
N MET A 339 -22.13 -26.39 3.03
CA MET A 339 -23.14 -26.80 3.99
C MET A 339 -23.87 -25.57 4.52
N ALA A 340 -25.13 -25.69 4.86
CA ALA A 340 -25.92 -24.60 5.40
C ALA A 340 -26.45 -24.95 6.82
N VAL A 341 -26.19 -24.00 7.75
CA VAL A 341 -26.55 -24.12 9.17
C VAL A 341 -27.45 -22.96 9.58
N PRO A 342 -28.77 -23.03 9.31
CA PRO A 342 -29.66 -21.87 9.47
C PRO A 342 -29.69 -21.30 10.90
N ALA A 343 -29.52 -22.12 11.92
CA ALA A 343 -29.55 -21.65 13.31
C ALA A 343 -28.36 -20.73 13.64
N HIS A 344 -27.23 -20.80 12.88
CA HIS A 344 -25.96 -20.13 13.24
C HIS A 344 -25.29 -19.34 12.10
N ASP A 345 -25.97 -19.18 10.97
CA ASP A 345 -25.57 -18.29 9.87
C ASP A 345 -26.80 -17.50 9.39
N THR A 346 -26.67 -16.17 9.35
CA THR A 346 -27.80 -15.29 8.98
C THR A 346 -28.27 -15.47 7.55
N ARG A 347 -27.36 -15.77 6.61
CA ARG A 347 -27.70 -16.01 5.19
C ARG A 347 -28.46 -17.32 5.04
N ASP A 348 -28.02 -18.36 5.73
CA ASP A 348 -28.66 -19.67 5.73
C ASP A 348 -30.03 -19.61 6.42
N TYR A 349 -30.15 -18.81 7.49
CA TYR A 349 -31.41 -18.55 8.18
C TYR A 349 -32.48 -17.93 7.28
N GLU A 350 -32.10 -16.85 6.59
CA GLU A 350 -32.99 -16.17 5.62
C GLU A 350 -33.41 -17.11 4.48
N PHE A 351 -32.48 -17.92 3.99
CA PHE A 351 -32.75 -18.92 2.96
C PHE A 351 -33.72 -20.00 3.48
N ALA A 352 -33.43 -20.56 4.66
CA ALA A 352 -34.27 -21.59 5.27
C ALA A 352 -35.69 -21.09 5.55
N LYS A 353 -35.87 -19.89 6.08
CA LYS A 353 -37.18 -19.24 6.27
C LYS A 353 -37.97 -19.11 4.98
N LYS A 354 -37.28 -18.70 3.88
CA LYS A 354 -37.91 -18.50 2.56
C LYS A 354 -38.39 -19.84 1.95
N PHE A 355 -37.59 -20.89 2.09
CA PHE A 355 -37.86 -22.20 1.47
C PHE A 355 -38.51 -23.20 2.41
N GLY A 356 -38.83 -22.81 3.66
CA GLY A 356 -39.51 -23.69 4.63
C GLY A 356 -38.66 -24.88 5.09
N ILE A 357 -37.32 -24.66 5.24
CA ILE A 357 -36.37 -25.67 5.65
C ILE A 357 -36.22 -25.65 7.19
N ASP A 358 -36.00 -26.79 7.82
CA ASP A 358 -35.82 -26.92 9.26
C ASP A 358 -34.62 -26.12 9.78
N ILE A 359 -34.76 -25.53 10.97
CA ILE A 359 -33.73 -24.80 11.69
C ILE A 359 -33.43 -25.53 12.99
N ILE A 360 -32.20 -26.07 13.12
CA ILE A 360 -31.80 -26.91 14.28
C ILE A 360 -30.72 -26.15 15.06
N GLU A 361 -31.03 -25.85 16.35
CA GLU A 361 -30.06 -25.24 17.26
C GLU A 361 -28.98 -26.26 17.64
N VAL A 362 -27.72 -25.89 17.45
CA VAL A 362 -26.55 -26.69 17.86
C VAL A 362 -25.56 -25.89 18.72
N ILE A 363 -25.76 -24.59 18.87
CA ILE A 363 -25.06 -23.70 19.81
C ILE A 363 -26.14 -22.96 20.61
N LYS A 364 -26.20 -23.16 21.91
CA LYS A 364 -27.17 -22.53 22.81
C LYS A 364 -26.75 -21.10 23.13
N GLY A 365 -27.68 -20.15 23.02
CA GLY A 365 -27.36 -18.76 23.42
C GLY A 365 -28.29 -17.67 22.89
N GLY A 366 -29.18 -18.00 21.95
CA GLY A 366 -30.13 -17.05 21.36
C GLY A 366 -31.51 -17.65 21.11
N ASP A 367 -32.43 -16.85 20.59
CA ASP A 367 -33.75 -17.23 20.17
C ASP A 367 -33.81 -17.49 18.66
N ILE A 368 -33.46 -18.72 18.25
CA ILE A 368 -33.45 -19.14 16.84
C ILE A 368 -34.82 -19.09 16.15
N SER A 369 -35.91 -18.87 16.88
CA SER A 369 -37.22 -18.67 16.25
C SER A 369 -37.32 -17.29 15.55
N LYS A 370 -36.53 -16.31 15.99
CA LYS A 370 -36.54 -14.94 15.52
C LYS A 370 -35.39 -14.64 14.52
N GLU A 371 -34.18 -15.10 14.85
CA GLU A 371 -32.98 -14.83 14.07
C GLU A 371 -31.90 -15.91 14.27
N ALA A 372 -30.90 -15.95 13.39
CA ALA A 372 -29.76 -16.84 13.58
C ALA A 372 -28.89 -16.36 14.76
N TYR A 373 -28.47 -17.31 15.60
CA TYR A 373 -27.52 -17.03 16.68
C TYR A 373 -26.09 -17.27 16.23
N THR A 374 -25.33 -16.20 16.02
CA THR A 374 -23.93 -16.24 15.54
C THR A 374 -22.90 -16.14 16.66
N GLY A 375 -23.36 -16.05 17.93
CA GLY A 375 -22.51 -15.91 19.11
C GLY A 375 -21.83 -17.21 19.54
N GLU A 376 -21.14 -17.14 20.68
CA GLU A 376 -20.51 -18.29 21.32
C GLU A 376 -21.47 -18.87 22.37
N GLY A 377 -21.41 -20.18 22.56
CA GLY A 377 -22.31 -20.85 23.50
C GLY A 377 -21.96 -22.34 23.70
N GLU A 378 -22.77 -23.03 24.46
CA GLU A 378 -22.62 -24.45 24.70
C GLU A 378 -23.17 -25.25 23.52
N CYS A 379 -22.41 -26.25 23.06
CA CYS A 379 -22.86 -27.18 22.03
C CYS A 379 -24.03 -28.01 22.57
N VAL A 380 -25.13 -28.09 21.80
CA VAL A 380 -26.33 -28.86 22.08
C VAL A 380 -26.78 -29.58 20.80
N ASN A 381 -27.53 -30.67 20.93
CA ASN A 381 -28.00 -31.50 19.81
C ASN A 381 -26.85 -31.92 18.85
N SER A 382 -25.63 -32.00 19.36
CA SER A 382 -24.36 -32.17 18.59
C SER A 382 -23.64 -33.48 19.02
N GLY A 383 -24.34 -34.43 19.61
CA GLY A 383 -23.83 -35.76 19.97
C GLY A 383 -22.58 -35.67 20.87
N PHE A 384 -21.43 -36.13 20.39
CA PHE A 384 -20.20 -36.15 21.18
C PHE A 384 -19.61 -34.75 21.49
N LEU A 385 -20.16 -33.68 20.93
CA LEU A 385 -19.78 -32.29 21.23
C LEU A 385 -20.68 -31.67 22.31
N ASP A 386 -21.82 -32.30 22.68
CA ASP A 386 -22.76 -31.73 23.65
C ASP A 386 -22.06 -31.34 24.95
N GLY A 387 -22.36 -30.15 25.45
CA GLY A 387 -21.79 -29.62 26.68
C GLY A 387 -20.49 -28.86 26.52
N ILE A 388 -19.83 -28.90 25.35
CA ILE A 388 -18.60 -28.13 25.09
C ILE A 388 -18.97 -26.66 24.94
N LYS A 389 -18.32 -25.79 25.73
CA LYS A 389 -18.54 -24.33 25.73
C LYS A 389 -17.45 -23.57 24.95
N ASN A 390 -16.29 -24.19 24.80
CA ASN A 390 -15.19 -23.60 24.10
C ASN A 390 -15.28 -23.91 22.61
N LYS A 391 -15.53 -22.87 21.79
CA LYS A 391 -15.68 -22.98 20.34
C LYS A 391 -14.46 -23.63 19.66
N LYS A 392 -13.24 -23.25 20.08
CA LYS A 392 -12.02 -23.80 19.51
C LYS A 392 -11.89 -25.29 19.77
N GLU A 393 -12.20 -25.72 21.00
CA GLU A 393 -12.20 -27.14 21.40
C GLU A 393 -13.21 -27.94 20.58
N ALA A 394 -14.43 -27.41 20.40
CA ALA A 394 -15.45 -28.06 19.60
C ALA A 394 -15.05 -28.22 18.13
N ILE A 395 -14.44 -27.19 17.54
CA ILE A 395 -13.91 -27.21 16.17
C ILE A 395 -12.80 -28.26 16.03
N GLU A 396 -11.82 -28.27 16.94
CA GLU A 396 -10.70 -29.22 16.92
C GLU A 396 -11.21 -30.66 17.06
N LYS A 397 -12.09 -30.92 18.02
CA LYS A 397 -12.65 -32.25 18.27
C LYS A 397 -13.46 -32.78 17.08
N MET A 398 -14.25 -31.90 16.43
CA MET A 398 -14.97 -32.29 15.21
C MET A 398 -14.01 -32.55 14.06
N ALA A 399 -13.00 -31.71 13.86
CA ALA A 399 -12.03 -31.89 12.77
C ALA A 399 -11.20 -33.17 12.94
N ASP A 400 -10.86 -33.53 14.19
CA ASP A 400 -10.23 -34.82 14.51
C ASP A 400 -11.16 -35.99 14.18
N TYR A 401 -12.43 -35.92 14.63
CA TYR A 401 -13.42 -36.94 14.32
C TYR A 401 -13.61 -37.16 12.81
N LEU A 402 -13.68 -36.07 12.03
CA LEU A 402 -13.81 -36.15 10.56
C LEU A 402 -12.61 -36.89 9.93
N SER A 403 -11.40 -36.59 10.39
CA SER A 403 -10.16 -37.20 9.89
C SER A 403 -10.07 -38.69 10.29
N GLU A 404 -10.37 -39.03 11.54
CA GLU A 404 -10.33 -40.39 12.08
C GLU A 404 -11.32 -41.33 11.38
N ASN A 405 -12.49 -40.80 10.97
CA ASN A 405 -13.52 -41.56 10.28
C ASN A 405 -13.43 -41.52 8.75
N GLY A 406 -12.44 -40.85 8.17
CA GLY A 406 -12.24 -40.76 6.72
C GLY A 406 -13.38 -40.04 5.97
N ILE A 407 -14.10 -39.16 6.66
CA ILE A 407 -15.24 -38.38 6.13
C ILE A 407 -14.87 -36.90 5.98
N GLY A 408 -13.61 -36.55 6.19
CA GLY A 408 -13.10 -35.21 6.04
C GLY A 408 -11.65 -35.10 6.49
N GLU A 409 -11.11 -33.88 6.45
CA GLU A 409 -9.73 -33.58 6.86
C GLU A 409 -9.61 -32.12 7.34
N LYS A 410 -8.68 -31.86 8.26
CA LYS A 410 -8.32 -30.48 8.60
C LYS A 410 -7.82 -29.76 7.36
N GLY A 411 -8.23 -28.53 7.16
CA GLY A 411 -7.88 -27.76 5.97
C GLY A 411 -7.63 -26.31 6.23
N VAL A 412 -6.83 -25.73 5.37
CA VAL A 412 -6.58 -24.28 5.30
C VAL A 412 -6.98 -23.80 3.93
N GLN A 413 -7.69 -22.70 3.89
CA GLN A 413 -7.99 -21.99 2.65
C GLN A 413 -7.58 -20.54 2.72
N TYR A 414 -7.36 -19.94 1.56
CA TYR A 414 -7.02 -18.54 1.39
C TYR A 414 -8.05 -17.85 0.51
N LYS A 415 -8.39 -16.62 0.87
CA LYS A 415 -9.23 -15.77 0.02
C LYS A 415 -8.46 -15.35 -1.25
N MET A 416 -7.16 -15.10 -1.08
CA MET A 416 -6.24 -14.82 -2.19
C MET A 416 -6.18 -15.99 -3.16
N LYS A 417 -6.19 -15.68 -4.46
CA LYS A 417 -6.08 -16.67 -5.55
C LYS A 417 -4.77 -16.50 -6.30
N ASP A 418 -4.41 -17.51 -7.11
CA ASP A 418 -3.26 -17.41 -8.00
C ASP A 418 -3.39 -16.21 -8.93
N TRP A 419 -2.28 -15.54 -9.16
CA TRP A 419 -2.23 -14.27 -9.86
C TRP A 419 -2.33 -14.48 -11.37
N ALA A 420 -3.43 -14.00 -12.02
CA ALA A 420 -3.60 -13.97 -13.47
C ALA A 420 -2.60 -12.99 -14.10
N PHE A 421 -1.62 -13.54 -14.82
CA PHE A 421 -0.34 -12.87 -15.09
C PHE A 421 -0.16 -12.41 -16.54
N ASN A 422 -1.04 -12.67 -17.48
CA ASN A 422 -0.89 -12.25 -18.87
C ASN A 422 -1.91 -11.18 -19.29
N ARG A 423 -1.51 -10.40 -20.30
CA ARG A 423 -2.35 -9.37 -20.93
C ARG A 423 -2.32 -9.55 -22.45
N GLN A 424 -3.47 -9.42 -23.09
CA GLN A 424 -3.64 -9.46 -24.54
C GLN A 424 -3.36 -8.08 -25.14
N ARG A 425 -2.17 -7.58 -24.87
CA ARG A 425 -1.76 -6.22 -25.24
C ARG A 425 -0.33 -6.20 -25.79
N TYR A 426 -0.02 -5.13 -26.54
CA TYR A 426 1.30 -4.97 -27.14
C TYR A 426 2.31 -4.38 -26.14
N TRP A 427 1.93 -3.32 -25.38
CA TRP A 427 2.86 -2.57 -24.53
C TRP A 427 3.06 -3.24 -23.17
N GLY A 428 3.91 -4.24 -23.15
CA GLY A 428 4.29 -5.03 -21.96
C GLY A 428 5.48 -5.93 -22.26
N GLU A 429 6.07 -6.51 -21.23
CA GLU A 429 7.16 -7.48 -21.38
C GLU A 429 6.65 -8.75 -22.06
N PRO A 430 7.24 -9.19 -23.20
CA PRO A 430 6.86 -10.45 -23.83
C PRO A 430 7.13 -11.64 -22.91
N ILE A 431 6.19 -12.58 -22.87
CA ILE A 431 6.37 -13.84 -22.12
C ILE A 431 7.30 -14.77 -22.92
N PRO A 432 8.48 -15.15 -22.39
CA PRO A 432 9.51 -15.85 -23.15
C PRO A 432 9.26 -17.36 -23.23
N ILE A 433 8.11 -17.77 -23.78
CA ILE A 433 7.72 -19.18 -23.97
C ILE A 433 7.41 -19.46 -25.45
N VAL A 434 7.79 -20.67 -25.88
CA VAL A 434 7.54 -21.21 -27.22
C VAL A 434 6.65 -22.45 -27.11
N TYR A 435 5.63 -22.53 -27.95
CA TYR A 435 4.75 -23.69 -28.07
C TYR A 435 5.21 -24.57 -29.21
N CYS A 436 5.79 -25.72 -28.90
CA CYS A 436 6.24 -26.73 -29.87
C CYS A 436 5.23 -27.87 -29.92
N PRO A 437 4.81 -28.35 -31.11
CA PRO A 437 3.89 -29.45 -31.22
C PRO A 437 4.47 -30.79 -30.69
N HIS A 438 5.81 -30.92 -30.59
CA HIS A 438 6.48 -32.12 -30.10
C HIS A 438 6.94 -32.00 -28.63
N CYS A 439 7.37 -30.82 -28.22
CA CYS A 439 7.98 -30.61 -26.89
C CYS A 439 7.04 -29.94 -25.88
N GLY A 440 5.86 -29.43 -26.30
CA GLY A 440 4.96 -28.66 -25.47
C GLY A 440 5.47 -27.24 -25.26
N MET A 441 5.31 -26.69 -24.05
CA MET A 441 5.82 -25.39 -23.66
C MET A 441 7.33 -25.45 -23.42
N VAL A 442 8.10 -24.65 -24.14
CA VAL A 442 9.56 -24.60 -24.08
C VAL A 442 9.99 -23.16 -23.77
N PRO A 443 10.80 -22.94 -22.73
CA PRO A 443 11.33 -21.61 -22.44
C PRO A 443 12.31 -21.14 -23.54
N VAL A 444 12.34 -19.85 -23.79
CA VAL A 444 13.40 -19.20 -24.58
C VAL A 444 14.72 -19.36 -23.82
N PRO A 445 15.82 -19.74 -24.46
CA PRO A 445 17.13 -19.87 -23.81
C PRO A 445 17.56 -18.53 -23.14
N TYR A 446 18.25 -18.65 -22.00
CA TYR A 446 18.67 -17.46 -21.22
C TYR A 446 19.61 -16.54 -21.99
N ASP A 447 20.44 -17.08 -22.85
CA ASP A 447 21.38 -16.33 -23.70
C ASP A 447 20.70 -15.61 -24.88
N GLU A 448 19.46 -15.97 -25.20
CA GLU A 448 18.63 -15.29 -26.19
C GLU A 448 17.74 -14.18 -25.57
N LEU A 449 17.78 -13.99 -24.25
CA LEU A 449 17.06 -12.90 -23.59
C LEU A 449 17.77 -11.56 -23.81
N PRO A 450 17.03 -10.45 -23.96
CA PRO A 450 15.57 -10.35 -23.90
C PRO A 450 14.88 -10.79 -25.19
N LEU A 451 13.74 -11.52 -25.06
CA LEU A 451 12.79 -11.63 -26.14
C LEU A 451 12.20 -10.24 -26.41
N LYS A 452 12.57 -9.63 -27.53
CA LYS A 452 12.26 -8.24 -27.81
C LYS A 452 10.84 -8.05 -28.37
N LEU A 453 10.21 -6.94 -27.99
CA LEU A 453 8.99 -6.47 -28.64
C LEU A 453 9.29 -6.07 -30.10
N PRO A 454 8.55 -6.61 -31.09
CA PRO A 454 8.71 -6.19 -32.48
C PRO A 454 8.20 -4.76 -32.66
N LYS A 455 8.86 -4.00 -33.54
CA LYS A 455 8.33 -2.67 -33.93
C LYS A 455 7.09 -2.86 -34.81
N VAL A 456 5.99 -2.24 -34.42
CA VAL A 456 4.71 -2.33 -35.13
C VAL A 456 4.10 -0.95 -35.34
N GLU A 457 3.40 -0.76 -36.46
CA GLU A 457 2.65 0.46 -36.73
C GLU A 457 1.23 0.37 -36.13
N ASN A 458 0.62 -0.82 -36.14
CA ASN A 458 -0.67 -1.06 -35.54
C ASN A 458 -0.55 -1.97 -34.31
N PHE A 459 -0.89 -1.45 -33.18
CA PHE A 459 -0.88 -2.11 -31.87
C PHE A 459 -2.28 -2.19 -31.20
N GLU A 460 -3.37 -1.98 -31.98
CA GLU A 460 -4.72 -2.12 -31.46
C GLU A 460 -5.07 -3.61 -31.23
N PRO A 461 -5.69 -3.95 -30.07
CA PRO A 461 -6.17 -5.31 -29.81
C PRO A 461 -7.23 -5.72 -30.84
N GLY A 462 -7.23 -6.99 -31.21
CA GLY A 462 -8.25 -7.58 -32.08
C GLY A 462 -9.69 -7.40 -31.54
N SER A 463 -10.69 -7.51 -32.41
CA SER A 463 -12.10 -7.45 -32.01
C SER A 463 -12.50 -8.62 -31.08
N ASP A 464 -11.82 -9.76 -31.18
CA ASP A 464 -11.96 -10.97 -30.38
C ASP A 464 -11.19 -10.92 -29.05
N GLY A 465 -10.38 -9.86 -28.82
CA GLY A 465 -9.50 -9.69 -27.68
C GLY A 465 -8.24 -10.54 -27.76
N GLU A 466 -7.76 -10.87 -28.98
CA GLU A 466 -6.42 -11.41 -29.19
C GLU A 466 -5.35 -10.31 -29.11
N SER A 467 -4.16 -10.72 -28.68
CA SER A 467 -2.99 -9.85 -28.63
C SER A 467 -2.64 -9.31 -30.03
N PRO A 468 -2.28 -8.04 -30.19
CA PRO A 468 -1.74 -7.52 -31.45
C PRO A 468 -0.52 -8.29 -31.97
N LEU A 469 0.28 -8.86 -31.06
CA LEU A 469 1.45 -9.68 -31.39
C LEU A 469 1.09 -10.97 -32.16
N ALA A 470 -0.11 -11.52 -31.93
CA ALA A 470 -0.60 -12.72 -32.62
C ALA A 470 -0.72 -12.56 -34.15
N LYS A 471 -0.83 -11.33 -34.64
CA LYS A 471 -0.93 -11.00 -36.05
C LYS A 471 0.42 -10.80 -36.76
N ILE A 472 1.52 -10.83 -36.01
CA ILE A 472 2.87 -10.57 -36.52
C ILE A 472 3.55 -11.91 -36.79
N GLU A 473 3.43 -12.43 -38.01
CA GLU A 473 3.97 -13.73 -38.36
C GLU A 473 5.48 -13.87 -38.07
N SER A 474 6.27 -12.82 -38.28
CA SER A 474 7.73 -12.82 -38.01
C SER A 474 8.04 -12.90 -36.50
N PHE A 475 7.10 -12.50 -35.65
CA PHE A 475 7.25 -12.67 -34.19
C PHE A 475 6.74 -14.04 -33.76
N VAL A 476 5.57 -14.43 -34.23
CA VAL A 476 4.88 -15.67 -33.82
C VAL A 476 5.63 -16.91 -34.24
N ASN A 477 6.01 -16.99 -35.53
CA ASN A 477 6.64 -18.19 -36.05
C ASN A 477 8.12 -18.25 -35.69
N CYS A 478 8.54 -19.38 -35.13
CA CYS A 478 9.92 -19.57 -34.68
C CYS A 478 10.30 -21.06 -34.80
N LYS A 479 11.53 -21.36 -34.51
CA LYS A 479 12.01 -22.74 -34.31
C LYS A 479 11.98 -23.06 -32.82
N CYS A 480 11.64 -24.30 -32.49
CA CYS A 480 11.70 -24.82 -31.15
C CYS A 480 13.15 -24.85 -30.66
N PRO A 481 13.51 -24.19 -29.54
CA PRO A 481 14.88 -24.23 -29.01
C PRO A 481 15.36 -25.62 -28.63
N LYS A 482 14.43 -26.54 -28.32
CA LYS A 482 14.77 -27.91 -27.89
C LYS A 482 14.96 -28.92 -29.04
N CYS A 483 14.11 -28.85 -30.06
CA CYS A 483 14.11 -29.88 -31.12
C CYS A 483 14.24 -29.32 -32.55
N GLY A 484 14.27 -28.00 -32.74
CA GLY A 484 14.38 -27.33 -34.04
C GLY A 484 13.12 -27.38 -34.92
N ALA A 485 12.03 -28.02 -34.49
CA ALA A 485 10.77 -28.06 -35.24
C ALA A 485 10.12 -26.69 -35.34
N ASP A 486 9.21 -26.49 -36.29
CA ASP A 486 8.40 -25.32 -36.38
C ASP A 486 7.54 -25.16 -35.12
N ALA A 487 7.52 -23.97 -34.56
CA ALA A 487 6.90 -23.66 -33.30
C ALA A 487 6.34 -22.25 -33.30
N LYS A 488 5.56 -21.88 -32.27
CA LYS A 488 4.96 -20.55 -32.12
C LYS A 488 5.35 -19.94 -30.79
N ARG A 489 5.72 -18.66 -30.79
CA ARG A 489 5.93 -17.90 -29.56
C ARG A 489 4.61 -17.57 -28.88
N GLU A 490 4.67 -17.43 -27.55
CA GLU A 490 3.61 -16.78 -26.79
C GLU A 490 3.43 -15.32 -27.29
N THR A 491 2.17 -14.89 -27.39
CA THR A 491 1.80 -13.58 -27.94
C THR A 491 1.25 -12.62 -26.89
N ASP A 492 0.93 -13.14 -25.72
CA ASP A 492 0.54 -12.30 -24.60
C ASP A 492 1.76 -11.69 -23.91
N THR A 493 1.57 -10.56 -23.25
CA THR A 493 2.59 -9.86 -22.48
C THR A 493 2.32 -9.97 -20.99
N MET A 494 3.34 -9.74 -20.16
CA MET A 494 3.22 -9.65 -18.71
C MET A 494 2.45 -8.38 -18.31
N PRO A 495 1.80 -8.35 -17.14
CA PRO A 495 1.20 -7.13 -16.61
C PRO A 495 2.28 -6.13 -16.19
N GLN A 496 1.95 -4.84 -16.10
CA GLN A 496 2.87 -3.80 -15.58
C GLN A 496 3.47 -4.15 -14.21
N TRP A 497 2.72 -4.87 -13.37
CA TRP A 497 3.16 -5.32 -12.05
C TRP A 497 4.36 -6.28 -12.07
N ALA A 498 4.69 -6.89 -13.22
CA ALA A 498 5.85 -7.75 -13.35
C ALA A 498 7.14 -6.94 -13.18
N GLY A 499 7.30 -5.86 -13.95
CA GLY A 499 8.44 -4.95 -13.84
C GLY A 499 8.55 -4.31 -12.46
N SER A 500 7.43 -3.88 -11.86
CA SER A 500 7.43 -3.24 -10.55
C SER A 500 7.64 -4.21 -9.37
N SER A 501 7.63 -5.53 -9.60
CA SER A 501 7.79 -6.51 -8.53
C SER A 501 9.23 -6.70 -8.03
N TRP A 502 10.22 -6.15 -8.71
CA TRP A 502 11.63 -6.37 -8.36
C TRP A 502 12.55 -5.15 -8.54
N TYR A 503 12.02 -3.99 -8.92
CA TYR A 503 12.75 -2.77 -9.28
C TYR A 503 13.71 -2.27 -8.18
N PHE A 504 13.37 -2.46 -6.91
CA PHE A 504 14.21 -2.12 -5.77
C PHE A 504 15.53 -2.91 -5.74
N LEU A 505 15.56 -4.11 -6.30
CA LEU A 505 16.80 -4.88 -6.47
C LEU A 505 17.64 -4.30 -7.62
N ARG A 506 16.99 -3.87 -8.71
CA ARG A 506 17.69 -3.30 -9.87
C ARG A 506 18.38 -1.97 -9.55
N TYR A 507 17.77 -1.16 -8.68
CA TYR A 507 18.41 0.09 -8.22
C TYR A 507 19.76 -0.11 -7.55
N ILE A 508 19.99 -1.26 -6.96
CA ILE A 508 21.26 -1.61 -6.30
C ILE A 508 22.38 -1.73 -7.35
N ASP A 509 22.05 -2.23 -8.55
CA ASP A 509 23.04 -2.46 -9.61
C ASP A 509 22.43 -2.31 -11.01
N PRO A 510 22.02 -1.08 -11.41
CA PRO A 510 21.16 -0.86 -12.58
C PRO A 510 21.85 -1.15 -13.91
N HIS A 511 23.18 -1.12 -13.96
CA HIS A 511 23.98 -1.28 -15.18
C HIS A 511 24.60 -2.66 -15.33
N ASN A 512 24.24 -3.63 -14.50
CA ASN A 512 24.74 -5.00 -14.58
C ASN A 512 24.09 -5.74 -15.77
N ASP A 513 24.92 -6.18 -16.70
CA ASP A 513 24.50 -6.94 -17.89
C ASP A 513 24.58 -8.47 -17.72
N LYS A 514 25.22 -8.95 -16.62
CA LYS A 514 25.45 -10.37 -16.31
C LYS A 514 24.44 -10.98 -15.35
N ALA A 515 23.90 -10.15 -14.46
CA ALA A 515 22.90 -10.53 -13.46
C ALA A 515 21.90 -9.39 -13.25
N PHE A 516 20.75 -9.69 -12.68
CA PHE A 516 19.78 -8.63 -12.33
C PHE A 516 20.33 -7.66 -11.28
N ALA A 517 21.25 -8.11 -10.43
CA ALA A 517 22.12 -7.35 -9.56
C ALA A 517 23.28 -8.23 -9.06
N ASP A 518 24.39 -7.62 -8.72
CA ASP A 518 25.55 -8.30 -8.12
C ASP A 518 25.23 -8.77 -6.69
N LYS A 519 25.61 -10.00 -6.35
CA LYS A 519 25.32 -10.62 -5.04
C LYS A 519 26.00 -9.92 -3.86
N ASP A 520 27.20 -9.41 -4.03
CA ASP A 520 27.91 -8.69 -2.98
C ASP A 520 27.30 -7.30 -2.75
N LYS A 521 26.85 -6.63 -3.81
CA LYS A 521 26.08 -5.38 -3.69
C LYS A 521 24.72 -5.62 -3.03
N LEU A 522 24.01 -6.68 -3.37
CA LEU A 522 22.77 -7.08 -2.72
C LEU A 522 22.99 -7.33 -1.22
N LYS A 523 24.08 -7.96 -0.85
CA LYS A 523 24.47 -8.20 0.55
C LYS A 523 24.85 -6.89 1.28
N TYR A 524 25.54 -5.98 0.58
CA TYR A 524 25.97 -4.70 1.17
C TYR A 524 24.77 -3.78 1.45
N TRP A 525 23.91 -3.58 0.44
CA TRP A 525 22.76 -2.70 0.58
C TRP A 525 21.64 -3.33 1.42
N GLY A 526 21.54 -4.67 1.43
CA GLY A 526 20.53 -5.42 2.15
C GLY A 526 19.11 -5.11 1.69
N GLU A 527 18.18 -5.30 2.59
CA GLU A 527 16.78 -4.89 2.39
C GLU A 527 16.63 -3.37 2.35
N VAL A 528 15.54 -2.90 1.78
CA VAL A 528 15.16 -1.47 1.83
C VAL A 528 14.87 -1.09 3.28
N ASP A 529 15.62 -0.14 3.84
CA ASP A 529 15.47 0.29 5.23
C ASP A 529 14.13 0.97 5.49
N TRP A 530 13.67 1.78 4.55
CA TRP A 530 12.38 2.49 4.66
C TRP A 530 11.74 2.71 3.30
N TYR A 531 10.54 2.17 3.14
CA TYR A 531 9.73 2.32 1.94
C TYR A 531 8.48 3.17 2.23
N ASN A 532 8.22 4.18 1.41
CA ASN A 532 7.01 5.01 1.48
C ASN A 532 6.22 4.98 0.17
N GLY A 533 4.91 4.88 0.24
CA GLY A 533 4.05 4.87 -0.95
C GLY A 533 2.56 4.82 -0.65
N GLY A 534 1.73 4.74 -1.69
CA GLY A 534 0.28 4.80 -1.59
C GLY A 534 -0.36 3.60 -0.91
N MET A 535 -1.47 3.83 -0.19
CA MET A 535 -2.25 2.75 0.43
C MET A 535 -2.93 1.83 -0.60
N GLU A 536 -3.18 2.31 -1.82
CA GLU A 536 -3.77 1.54 -2.93
C GLU A 536 -2.89 0.39 -3.41
N HIS A 537 -1.58 0.46 -3.14
CA HIS A 537 -0.61 -0.55 -3.54
C HIS A 537 -0.38 -1.66 -2.50
N VAL A 538 -0.96 -1.52 -1.30
CA VAL A 538 -0.75 -2.44 -0.17
C VAL A 538 -1.16 -3.88 -0.48
N THR A 539 -2.28 -4.06 -1.19
CA THR A 539 -2.83 -5.37 -1.58
C THR A 539 -2.53 -5.77 -3.03
N ARG A 540 -1.72 -4.99 -3.73
CA ARG A 540 -1.31 -5.21 -5.13
C ARG A 540 0.20 -5.30 -5.24
N HIS A 541 0.86 -4.22 -5.66
CA HIS A 541 2.31 -4.15 -5.83
C HIS A 541 3.10 -4.75 -4.65
N MET A 542 2.75 -4.40 -3.41
CA MET A 542 3.49 -4.88 -2.24
C MET A 542 3.39 -6.40 -2.04
N ILE A 543 2.20 -7.00 -2.26
CA ILE A 543 2.03 -8.45 -2.16
C ILE A 543 2.82 -9.15 -3.27
N TYR A 544 2.78 -8.61 -4.50
CA TYR A 544 3.49 -9.16 -5.65
C TYR A 544 5.01 -9.06 -5.48
N SER A 545 5.52 -7.90 -5.06
CA SER A 545 6.96 -7.70 -4.86
C SER A 545 7.50 -8.55 -3.71
N ARG A 546 6.74 -8.72 -2.62
CA ARG A 546 7.10 -9.63 -1.53
C ARG A 546 7.10 -11.09 -1.98
N PHE A 547 6.14 -11.51 -2.80
CA PHE A 547 6.09 -12.85 -3.38
C PHE A 547 7.30 -13.11 -4.29
N TRP A 548 7.61 -12.20 -5.22
CA TRP A 548 8.76 -12.32 -6.11
C TRP A 548 10.06 -12.36 -5.34
N HIS A 549 10.22 -11.52 -4.35
CA HIS A 549 11.40 -11.47 -3.50
C HIS A 549 11.60 -12.75 -2.69
N LYS A 550 10.55 -13.25 -2.03
CA LYS A 550 10.60 -14.53 -1.29
C LYS A 550 10.95 -15.70 -2.20
N PHE A 551 10.44 -15.71 -3.43
CA PHE A 551 10.85 -16.71 -4.42
C PHE A 551 12.34 -16.59 -4.75
N LEU A 552 12.85 -15.40 -5.01
CA LEU A 552 14.27 -15.16 -5.26
C LEU A 552 15.14 -15.57 -4.07
N TYR A 553 14.66 -15.34 -2.84
CA TYR A 553 15.30 -15.82 -1.62
C TYR A 553 15.34 -17.36 -1.56
N ASP A 554 14.25 -18.04 -1.83
CA ASP A 554 14.17 -19.50 -1.82
C ASP A 554 15.14 -20.16 -2.80
N ILE A 555 15.40 -19.53 -3.96
CA ILE A 555 16.36 -20.02 -4.95
C ILE A 555 17.80 -19.48 -4.75
N GLY A 556 18.05 -18.73 -3.66
CA GLY A 556 19.39 -18.24 -3.28
C GLY A 556 19.91 -17.09 -4.12
N GLU A 557 19.05 -16.31 -4.74
CA GLU A 557 19.43 -15.17 -5.56
C GLU A 557 19.48 -13.84 -4.78
N VAL A 558 18.77 -13.75 -3.66
CA VAL A 558 18.86 -12.63 -2.71
C VAL A 558 19.17 -13.13 -1.30
N PRO A 559 19.86 -12.35 -0.44
CA PRO A 559 20.36 -12.84 0.85
C PRO A 559 19.41 -12.64 2.03
N TYR A 560 18.20 -12.08 1.83
CA TYR A 560 17.23 -11.77 2.88
C TYR A 560 15.81 -12.10 2.39
N ASP A 561 14.90 -12.40 3.34
CA ASP A 561 13.56 -12.95 3.04
C ASP A 561 12.52 -11.86 2.75
N GLU A 562 12.58 -10.71 3.41
CA GLU A 562 11.65 -9.59 3.18
C GLU A 562 12.33 -8.44 2.44
N PRO A 563 11.66 -7.85 1.42
CA PRO A 563 12.28 -6.78 0.62
C PRO A 563 12.38 -5.44 1.35
N TYR A 564 11.51 -5.19 2.32
CA TYR A 564 11.35 -3.90 3.00
C TYR A 564 11.29 -4.09 4.51
N ALA A 565 12.21 -3.44 5.26
CA ALA A 565 12.21 -3.48 6.72
C ALA A 565 11.06 -2.65 7.31
N LYS A 566 10.87 -1.42 6.80
CA LYS A 566 9.83 -0.49 7.26
C LYS A 566 8.96 0.02 6.11
N ARG A 567 7.65 0.10 6.34
CA ARG A 567 6.69 0.64 5.36
C ARG A 567 5.74 1.66 5.99
N THR A 568 5.75 2.86 5.40
CA THR A 568 4.82 3.96 5.72
C THR A 568 3.99 4.36 4.50
N ALA A 569 2.97 5.16 4.72
CA ALA A 569 2.10 5.62 3.64
C ALA A 569 1.77 7.11 3.80
N GLN A 570 1.62 7.80 2.67
CA GLN A 570 1.13 9.16 2.64
C GLN A 570 -0.38 9.23 2.36
N GLY A 571 -1.03 10.24 2.92
CA GLY A 571 -2.40 10.58 2.56
C GLY A 571 -2.49 11.36 1.24
N LEU A 572 -3.64 11.30 0.60
CA LEU A 572 -3.88 11.99 -0.67
C LEU A 572 -3.91 13.51 -0.52
N ILE A 573 -3.43 14.22 -1.53
CA ILE A 573 -3.82 15.63 -1.73
C ILE A 573 -5.10 15.64 -2.55
N LEU A 574 -6.15 16.22 -1.97
CA LEU A 574 -7.43 16.42 -2.64
C LEU A 574 -7.40 17.75 -3.43
N GLY A 575 -8.24 17.84 -4.43
CA GLY A 575 -8.45 19.10 -5.16
C GLY A 575 -8.96 20.23 -4.24
N PRO A 576 -8.98 21.47 -4.72
CA PRO A 576 -9.56 22.60 -3.97
C PRO A 576 -11.05 22.40 -3.64
N ASP A 577 -11.72 21.51 -4.35
CA ASP A 577 -13.11 21.08 -4.17
C ASP A 577 -13.29 20.00 -3.07
N GLY A 578 -12.20 19.50 -2.50
CA GLY A 578 -12.20 18.40 -1.53
C GLY A 578 -12.32 17.00 -2.13
N ASP A 579 -12.39 16.88 -3.45
CA ASP A 579 -12.44 15.63 -4.16
C ASP A 579 -11.04 15.11 -4.53
N LYS A 580 -10.91 13.79 -4.79
CA LYS A 580 -9.69 13.21 -5.34
C LYS A 580 -9.32 13.91 -6.65
N MET A 581 -8.06 14.34 -6.77
CA MET A 581 -7.56 14.95 -8.01
C MET A 581 -7.66 13.97 -9.17
N SER A 582 -8.27 14.43 -10.25
CA SER A 582 -8.41 13.65 -11.49
C SER A 582 -8.35 14.57 -12.71
N LYS A 583 -7.64 14.12 -13.75
CA LYS A 583 -7.57 14.87 -15.02
C LYS A 583 -8.96 15.05 -15.67
N SER A 584 -9.86 14.08 -15.50
CA SER A 584 -11.23 14.14 -16.02
C SER A 584 -12.10 15.18 -15.30
N LYS A 585 -11.80 15.49 -14.02
CA LYS A 585 -12.49 16.52 -13.23
C LYS A 585 -11.87 17.91 -13.42
N GLY A 586 -10.68 18.02 -14.00
CA GLY A 586 -9.98 19.29 -14.18
C GLY A 586 -9.53 19.97 -12.88
N ASN A 587 -9.46 19.22 -11.76
CA ASN A 587 -9.08 19.70 -10.44
C ASN A 587 -7.63 19.38 -10.05
N VAL A 588 -6.80 18.96 -11.00
CA VAL A 588 -5.37 18.63 -10.80
C VAL A 588 -4.56 19.92 -10.68
N VAL A 589 -3.63 19.96 -9.74
CA VAL A 589 -2.64 21.04 -9.58
C VAL A 589 -1.30 20.56 -10.11
N ASP A 590 -0.77 21.27 -11.15
CA ASP A 590 0.55 20.98 -11.72
C ASP A 590 1.63 21.55 -10.78
N PRO A 591 2.62 20.76 -10.36
CA PRO A 591 3.72 21.26 -9.52
C PRO A 591 4.56 22.34 -10.21
N ASN A 592 4.66 22.33 -11.55
CA ASN A 592 5.38 23.37 -12.28
C ASN A 592 4.78 24.76 -12.06
N ASP A 593 3.45 24.87 -12.13
CA ASP A 593 2.76 26.15 -11.92
C ASP A 593 3.06 26.71 -10.53
N VAL A 594 3.10 25.84 -9.53
CA VAL A 594 3.39 26.24 -8.14
C VAL A 594 4.86 26.66 -7.98
N VAL A 595 5.79 25.90 -8.56
CA VAL A 595 7.23 26.21 -8.52
C VAL A 595 7.51 27.51 -9.26
N ASP A 596 6.90 27.74 -10.43
CA ASP A 596 7.10 28.96 -11.23
C ASP A 596 6.54 30.21 -10.55
N GLU A 597 5.45 30.07 -9.75
CA GLU A 597 4.83 31.20 -9.03
C GLU A 597 5.48 31.46 -7.66
N TYR A 598 5.85 30.39 -6.92
CA TYR A 598 6.26 30.51 -5.51
C TYR A 598 7.64 29.97 -5.17
N GLY A 599 8.21 29.09 -6.01
CA GLY A 599 9.46 28.38 -5.78
C GLY A 599 9.28 26.94 -5.28
N ALA A 600 10.31 26.11 -5.48
CA ALA A 600 10.34 24.70 -5.11
C ALA A 600 10.32 24.51 -3.59
N ASP A 601 11.08 25.31 -2.84
CA ASP A 601 11.12 25.24 -1.37
C ASP A 601 9.77 25.54 -0.74
N VAL A 602 8.99 26.44 -1.33
CA VAL A 602 7.63 26.73 -0.88
C VAL A 602 6.70 25.57 -1.13
N LEU A 603 6.77 24.93 -2.31
CA LEU A 603 5.98 23.75 -2.64
C LEU A 603 6.31 22.60 -1.67
N ARG A 604 7.61 22.29 -1.49
CA ARG A 604 8.09 21.23 -0.57
C ARG A 604 7.60 21.45 0.85
N THR A 605 7.80 22.67 1.37
CA THR A 605 7.35 23.04 2.71
C THR A 605 5.83 22.91 2.83
N TYR A 606 5.06 23.36 1.83
CA TYR A 606 3.61 23.33 1.90
C TYR A 606 3.02 21.92 1.90
N VAL A 607 3.48 21.03 1.00
CA VAL A 607 2.93 19.66 0.92
C VAL A 607 3.20 18.84 2.18
N LEU A 608 4.21 19.22 2.97
CA LEU A 608 4.53 18.60 4.25
C LEU A 608 3.86 19.30 5.45
N PHE A 609 3.49 20.56 5.30
CA PHE A 609 2.86 21.38 6.37
C PHE A 609 1.32 21.30 6.37
N MET A 610 0.68 20.93 5.25
CA MET A 610 -0.76 21.02 5.04
C MET A 610 -1.62 20.14 5.96
N GLY A 611 -1.02 19.32 6.83
CA GLY A 611 -1.69 18.47 7.79
C GLY A 611 -0.88 17.23 8.14
N ASP A 612 -1.53 16.28 8.80
CA ASP A 612 -0.94 14.97 9.10
C ASP A 612 -0.54 14.26 7.79
N TYR A 613 0.70 13.77 7.73
CA TYR A 613 1.26 13.20 6.50
C TYR A 613 0.48 11.97 6.00
N GLU A 614 -0.04 11.16 6.92
CA GLU A 614 -0.81 9.95 6.60
C GLU A 614 -2.27 10.24 6.20
N LYS A 615 -2.75 11.46 6.44
CA LYS A 615 -4.14 11.84 6.16
C LYS A 615 -4.30 12.60 4.85
N ALA A 616 -5.48 12.44 4.26
CA ALA A 616 -5.86 13.25 3.11
C ALA A 616 -6.15 14.70 3.54
N ALA A 617 -5.74 15.66 2.70
CA ALA A 617 -5.97 17.08 2.93
C ALA A 617 -6.25 17.81 1.62
N PRO A 618 -7.15 18.83 1.61
CA PRO A 618 -7.46 19.60 0.41
C PRO A 618 -6.36 20.63 0.11
N TRP A 619 -6.12 20.87 -1.17
CA TRP A 619 -5.21 21.90 -1.63
C TRP A 619 -5.75 23.30 -1.34
N SER A 620 -4.91 24.20 -0.78
CA SER A 620 -5.26 25.58 -0.44
C SER A 620 -4.22 26.57 -0.93
N LYS A 621 -4.58 27.41 -1.90
CA LYS A 621 -3.70 28.49 -2.42
C LYS A 621 -3.33 29.53 -1.35
N SER A 622 -4.22 29.82 -0.40
CA SER A 622 -3.93 30.76 0.68
C SER A 622 -2.85 30.24 1.63
N SER A 623 -2.84 28.95 1.90
CA SER A 623 -1.83 28.31 2.74
C SER A 623 -0.46 28.23 2.06
N VAL A 624 -0.40 28.04 0.74
CA VAL A 624 0.85 28.16 -0.05
C VAL A 624 1.49 29.54 0.17
N LYS A 625 0.71 30.64 0.11
CA LYS A 625 1.19 31.99 0.39
C LYS A 625 1.72 32.16 1.82
N GLY A 626 1.16 31.40 2.77
CA GLY A 626 1.69 31.34 4.14
C GLY A 626 3.09 30.77 4.20
N CYS A 627 3.33 29.66 3.50
CA CYS A 627 4.66 29.06 3.38
C CYS A 627 5.65 30.00 2.64
N LYS A 628 5.20 30.70 1.59
CA LYS A 628 6.04 31.71 0.91
C LYS A 628 6.52 32.79 1.89
N ARG A 629 5.63 33.35 2.70
CA ARG A 629 6.00 34.33 3.73
C ARG A 629 6.98 33.75 4.75
N PHE A 630 6.83 32.48 5.13
CA PHE A 630 7.78 31.81 6.01
C PHE A 630 9.18 31.76 5.38
N ILE A 631 9.31 31.30 4.13
CA ILE A 631 10.60 31.23 3.40
C ILE A 631 11.21 32.64 3.25
N ASP A 632 10.41 33.66 2.91
CA ASP A 632 10.90 35.04 2.78
C ASP A 632 11.44 35.59 4.11
N ARG A 633 10.79 35.26 5.24
CA ARG A 633 11.28 35.64 6.58
C ARG A 633 12.56 34.88 6.94
N VAL A 634 12.68 33.60 6.55
CA VAL A 634 13.93 32.85 6.74
C VAL A 634 15.09 33.50 5.96
N TRP A 635 14.85 33.91 4.71
CA TRP A 635 15.85 34.65 3.92
C TRP A 635 16.28 35.95 4.61
N ALA A 636 15.34 36.69 5.17
CA ALA A 636 15.59 37.98 5.82
C ALA A 636 16.29 37.87 7.19
N LEU A 637 16.51 36.66 7.76
CA LEU A 637 17.32 36.48 8.97
C LEU A 637 18.73 37.05 8.82
N GLN A 638 19.27 37.07 7.62
CA GLN A 638 20.58 37.64 7.30
C GLN A 638 20.66 39.15 7.58
N ASP A 639 19.52 39.85 7.55
CA ASP A 639 19.45 41.28 7.82
C ASP A 639 19.60 41.64 9.31
N ILE A 640 19.40 40.67 10.18
CA ILE A 640 19.49 40.81 11.66
C ILE A 640 20.59 39.93 12.27
N LEU A 641 21.53 39.44 11.41
CA LEU A 641 22.62 38.57 11.84
C LEU A 641 23.66 39.35 12.65
N THR A 642 24.13 38.74 13.74
CA THR A 642 25.18 39.24 14.62
C THR A 642 26.28 38.18 14.78
N GLU A 643 27.44 38.59 15.29
CA GLU A 643 28.52 37.67 15.65
C GLU A 643 28.12 36.83 16.88
N GLY A 644 28.65 35.60 16.98
CA GLY A 644 28.44 34.70 18.12
C GLY A 644 28.52 33.23 17.70
N ASP A 645 29.30 32.45 18.46
CA ASP A 645 29.54 31.01 18.17
C ASP A 645 28.80 30.06 19.14
N GLU A 646 28.02 30.60 20.06
CA GLU A 646 27.18 29.86 21.00
C GLU A 646 25.75 30.44 20.99
N TYR A 647 24.78 29.66 21.42
CA TYR A 647 23.39 30.17 21.51
C TYR A 647 23.29 31.29 22.55
N SER A 648 22.52 32.29 22.25
CA SER A 648 22.18 33.34 23.25
C SER A 648 21.35 32.72 24.37
N LYS A 649 21.53 33.20 25.59
CA LYS A 649 20.83 32.70 26.78
C LYS A 649 19.30 32.71 26.60
N GLU A 650 18.78 33.72 25.94
CA GLU A 650 17.34 33.91 25.68
C GLU A 650 16.74 32.85 24.75
N LEU A 651 17.54 32.28 23.84
CA LEU A 651 17.06 31.31 22.86
C LEU A 651 17.62 29.89 23.05
N GLU A 652 18.55 29.66 23.98
CA GLU A 652 19.23 28.37 24.15
C GLU A 652 18.23 27.22 24.35
N SER A 653 17.31 27.39 25.30
CA SER A 653 16.25 26.39 25.55
C SER A 653 15.35 26.16 24.32
N ALA A 654 14.95 27.26 23.64
CA ALA A 654 14.12 27.17 22.43
C ALA A 654 14.82 26.41 21.30
N PHE A 655 16.12 26.62 21.08
CA PHE A 655 16.91 25.87 20.11
C PHE A 655 16.99 24.39 20.45
N HIS A 656 17.37 24.00 21.68
CA HIS A 656 17.47 22.60 22.07
C HIS A 656 16.11 21.88 21.97
N LYS A 657 15.02 22.49 22.40
CA LYS A 657 13.64 21.97 22.21
C LYS A 657 13.29 21.77 20.75
N THR A 658 13.64 22.74 19.90
CA THR A 658 13.33 22.67 18.47
C THR A 658 14.18 21.60 17.77
N ILE A 659 15.48 21.46 18.10
CA ILE A 659 16.33 20.38 17.57
C ILE A 659 15.72 19.01 17.90
N LYS A 660 15.39 18.78 19.20
CA LYS A 660 14.73 17.56 19.66
C LYS A 660 13.45 17.31 18.88
N LYS A 661 12.55 18.29 18.89
CA LYS A 661 11.22 18.19 18.24
C LYS A 661 11.30 17.88 16.75
N VAL A 662 12.12 18.60 16.00
CA VAL A 662 12.30 18.39 14.56
C VAL A 662 12.93 17.03 14.29
N SER A 663 13.92 16.61 15.08
CA SER A 663 14.59 15.32 14.93
C SER A 663 13.64 14.15 15.13
N GLU A 664 12.82 14.18 16.19
CA GLU A 664 11.82 13.15 16.49
C GLU A 664 10.66 13.14 15.50
N ASP A 665 10.17 14.32 15.12
CA ASP A 665 9.06 14.46 14.18
C ASP A 665 9.40 13.96 12.77
N ILE A 666 10.64 14.12 12.32
CA ILE A 666 11.12 13.54 11.04
C ILE A 666 11.07 12.01 11.10
N GLU A 667 11.53 11.39 12.19
CA GLU A 667 11.46 9.94 12.37
C GLU A 667 10.02 9.42 12.44
N GLY A 668 9.12 10.19 13.00
CA GLY A 668 7.70 9.88 13.11
C GLY A 668 6.86 10.34 11.92
N MET A 669 7.46 10.87 10.84
CA MET A 669 6.77 11.48 9.69
C MET A 669 5.74 12.57 10.07
N LYS A 670 5.98 13.27 11.18
CA LYS A 670 5.16 14.39 11.66
C LYS A 670 5.69 15.74 11.17
N PHE A 671 5.84 15.85 9.87
CA PHE A 671 6.49 16.99 9.22
C PHE A 671 5.78 18.32 9.48
N ASN A 672 4.45 18.31 9.59
CA ASN A 672 3.66 19.52 9.88
C ASN A 672 4.01 20.10 11.26
N THR A 673 4.24 19.25 12.27
CA THR A 673 4.65 19.72 13.61
C THR A 673 6.11 20.13 13.68
N ALA A 674 6.99 19.47 12.92
CA ALA A 674 8.38 19.88 12.76
C ALA A 674 8.47 21.29 12.14
N ILE A 675 7.74 21.54 11.06
CA ILE A 675 7.69 22.86 10.38
C ILE A 675 7.06 23.91 11.32
N ALA A 676 6.00 23.56 12.07
CA ALA A 676 5.41 24.44 13.05
C ALA A 676 6.41 24.85 14.15
N ALA A 677 7.23 23.91 14.64
CA ALA A 677 8.29 24.21 15.62
C ALA A 677 9.32 25.21 15.06
N LEU A 678 9.73 25.00 13.79
CA LEU A 678 10.62 25.96 13.10
C LEU A 678 9.97 27.35 12.92
N MET A 679 8.67 27.41 12.63
CA MET A 679 7.95 28.68 12.55
C MET A 679 7.87 29.40 13.90
N THR A 680 7.71 28.64 15.00
CA THR A 680 7.71 29.19 16.36
C THR A 680 9.09 29.73 16.70
N LEU A 681 10.15 28.96 16.50
CA LEU A 681 11.52 29.41 16.74
C LEU A 681 11.87 30.67 15.90
N LEU A 682 11.41 30.73 14.64
CA LEU A 682 11.56 31.92 13.81
C LEU A 682 10.88 33.15 14.43
N ASN A 683 9.69 33.00 15.03
CA ASN A 683 9.03 34.09 15.75
C ASN A 683 9.81 34.55 16.99
N ASP A 684 10.36 33.60 17.78
CA ASP A 684 11.18 33.89 18.95
C ASP A 684 12.45 34.66 18.58
N ILE A 685 13.11 34.27 17.47
CA ILE A 685 14.26 35.01 16.92
C ILE A 685 13.87 36.46 16.55
N TYR A 686 12.76 36.67 15.85
CA TYR A 686 12.28 38.01 15.50
C TYR A 686 11.84 38.82 16.72
N ASN A 687 11.27 38.21 17.74
CA ASN A 687 10.92 38.85 18.99
C ASN A 687 12.17 39.35 19.76
N LYS A 688 13.26 38.55 19.73
CA LYS A 688 14.57 38.97 20.24
C LYS A 688 15.19 40.09 19.38
N GLY A 689 14.88 40.14 18.07
CA GLY A 689 15.36 41.15 17.13
C GLY A 689 16.77 40.92 16.57
N SER A 690 17.42 39.79 16.88
CA SER A 690 18.73 39.39 16.34
C SER A 690 18.89 37.86 16.31
N ILE A 691 19.78 37.38 15.45
CA ILE A 691 20.23 36.00 15.38
C ILE A 691 21.77 36.00 15.26
N ASN A 692 22.48 35.10 15.92
CA ASN A 692 23.91 34.98 15.76
C ASN A 692 24.29 33.81 14.83
N ASN A 693 25.61 33.64 14.56
CA ASN A 693 26.08 32.62 13.62
C ASN A 693 25.76 31.20 14.08
N ALA A 694 25.88 30.87 15.36
CA ALA A 694 25.57 29.53 15.87
C ALA A 694 24.05 29.21 15.70
N GLU A 695 23.22 30.19 16.06
CA GLU A 695 21.77 30.14 15.93
C GLU A 695 21.34 29.98 14.45
N LEU A 696 21.91 30.79 13.54
CA LEU A 696 21.58 30.74 12.12
C LEU A 696 22.02 29.41 11.50
N LYS A 697 23.24 28.92 11.77
CA LYS A 697 23.72 27.62 11.32
C LYS A 697 22.76 26.49 11.71
N THR A 698 22.34 26.46 12.98
CA THR A 698 21.40 25.47 13.50
C THR A 698 20.04 25.57 12.82
N PHE A 699 19.49 26.78 12.72
CA PHE A 699 18.18 27.00 12.10
C PHE A 699 18.14 26.50 10.66
N VAL A 700 19.13 26.89 9.84
CA VAL A 700 19.16 26.48 8.43
C VAL A 700 19.46 24.97 8.27
N THR A 701 20.21 24.37 9.19
CA THR A 701 20.45 22.93 9.21
C THR A 701 19.15 22.15 9.43
N LEU A 702 18.38 22.55 10.43
CA LEU A 702 17.08 21.92 10.73
C LEU A 702 16.05 22.11 9.60
N LEU A 703 16.08 23.25 8.92
CA LEU A 703 15.18 23.57 7.82
C LEU A 703 15.60 22.94 6.48
N ASN A 704 16.89 22.62 6.29
CA ASN A 704 17.42 22.14 5.00
C ASN A 704 16.66 20.95 4.41
N PRO A 705 16.25 19.92 5.15
CA PRO A 705 15.46 18.81 4.58
C PRO A 705 14.15 19.25 3.93
N PHE A 706 13.53 20.32 4.43
CA PHE A 706 12.26 20.85 3.96
C PHE A 706 12.43 21.87 2.83
N ALA A 707 13.40 22.78 2.97
CA ALA A 707 13.67 23.92 2.06
C ALA A 707 15.17 24.02 1.73
N PRO A 708 15.69 23.08 0.89
CA PRO A 708 17.12 22.95 0.71
C PRO A 708 17.77 24.10 -0.04
N HIS A 709 17.08 24.74 -1.00
CA HIS A 709 17.69 25.75 -1.85
C HIS A 709 17.97 27.04 -1.07
N VAL A 710 17.00 27.55 -0.35
CA VAL A 710 17.17 28.79 0.46
C VAL A 710 18.20 28.59 1.56
N THR A 711 18.25 27.42 2.18
CA THR A 711 19.18 27.14 3.27
C THR A 711 20.61 26.92 2.78
N GLU A 712 20.82 26.28 1.63
CA GLU A 712 22.13 26.22 0.97
C GLU A 712 22.62 27.59 0.57
N GLU A 713 21.76 28.46 0.05
CA GLU A 713 22.14 29.81 -0.34
C GLU A 713 22.54 30.66 0.85
N ILE A 714 21.79 30.62 1.95
CA ILE A 714 22.17 31.31 3.20
C ILE A 714 23.50 30.78 3.70
N TRP A 715 23.71 29.45 3.74
CA TRP A 715 24.94 28.81 4.16
C TRP A 715 26.14 29.28 3.34
N ALA A 716 25.99 29.32 2.02
CA ALA A 716 27.06 29.79 1.11
C ALA A 716 27.32 31.29 1.21
N THR A 717 26.26 32.11 1.34
CA THR A 717 26.37 33.58 1.45
C THR A 717 27.12 33.99 2.73
N GLN A 718 26.90 33.25 3.80
CA GLN A 718 27.57 33.48 5.10
C GLN A 718 28.95 32.79 5.18
N ASN A 719 29.44 32.18 4.10
CA ASN A 719 30.74 31.49 4.04
C ASN A 719 30.96 30.44 5.15
N TYR A 720 29.96 29.66 5.49
CA TYR A 720 30.05 28.61 6.53
C TYR A 720 30.87 27.39 6.10
N GLY A 721 31.29 27.34 4.84
CA GLY A 721 32.16 26.31 4.27
C GLY A 721 31.41 25.11 3.71
N GLY A 722 31.85 24.61 2.56
CA GLY A 722 31.25 23.47 1.88
C GLY A 722 29.79 23.69 1.45
N MET A 723 29.08 22.58 1.22
CA MET A 723 27.63 22.53 0.99
C MET A 723 26.93 22.03 2.25
N LEU A 724 25.80 22.62 2.62
CA LEU A 724 25.02 22.20 3.75
C LEU A 724 24.48 20.76 3.59
N ALA A 725 24.23 20.31 2.36
CA ALA A 725 23.86 18.93 2.05
C ALA A 725 24.89 17.89 2.55
N ASN A 726 26.18 18.26 2.68
CA ASN A 726 27.26 17.47 3.28
C ASN A 726 27.54 17.89 4.73
N GLY A 727 26.72 18.73 5.32
CA GLY A 727 26.86 19.18 6.70
C GLY A 727 26.57 18.08 7.72
N HIS A 728 26.56 18.47 8.99
CA HIS A 728 26.25 17.59 10.10
C HIS A 728 24.92 17.94 10.72
N TRP A 729 24.11 16.93 11.05
CA TRP A 729 22.90 17.12 11.82
C TRP A 729 23.27 17.60 13.23
N VAL A 730 22.46 18.47 13.78
CA VAL A 730 22.72 19.07 15.10
C VAL A 730 22.13 18.22 16.20
N ASP A 731 22.87 18.11 17.32
CA ASP A 731 22.45 17.42 18.52
C ASP A 731 21.83 18.39 19.52
N TYR A 732 20.99 17.88 20.41
CA TYR A 732 20.41 18.63 21.51
C TYR A 732 20.88 18.10 22.85
N ASP A 733 20.89 18.99 23.84
CA ASP A 733 21.12 18.66 25.24
C ASP A 733 19.77 18.59 25.96
N GLU A 734 19.42 17.43 26.48
CA GLU A 734 18.17 17.20 27.21
C GLU A 734 18.02 18.12 28.41
N ALA A 735 19.11 18.38 29.13
CA ALA A 735 19.14 19.24 30.31
C ALA A 735 18.78 20.72 29.94
N LYS A 736 19.08 21.14 28.73
CA LYS A 736 18.76 22.48 28.21
C LYS A 736 17.40 22.60 27.56
N CYS A 737 16.67 21.48 27.44
CA CYS A 737 15.28 21.48 26.95
C CYS A 737 14.25 21.94 28.01
N VAL A 738 14.70 22.31 29.20
CA VAL A 738 13.82 22.77 30.29
C VAL A 738 13.84 24.30 30.31
N ASP A 739 12.68 24.93 30.45
CA ASP A 739 12.62 26.36 30.68
C ASP A 739 12.95 26.65 32.15
N ASP A 740 13.77 27.64 32.40
CA ASP A 740 14.04 28.10 33.78
C ASP A 740 12.78 28.70 34.41
N GLU A 741 11.94 29.33 33.58
CA GLU A 741 10.64 29.91 33.95
C GLU A 741 9.52 29.47 33.03
N ILE A 742 8.34 29.26 33.56
CA ILE A 742 7.14 28.85 32.81
C ILE A 742 6.00 29.85 33.08
N GLU A 743 5.20 30.16 32.07
CA GLU A 743 3.98 30.93 32.21
C GLU A 743 2.86 30.04 32.77
N ILE A 744 2.33 30.39 33.91
CA ILE A 744 1.14 29.76 34.47
C ILE A 744 -0.05 30.74 34.48
N VAL A 745 -1.25 30.20 34.47
CA VAL A 745 -2.48 30.97 34.57
C VAL A 745 -2.90 31.03 36.03
N THR A 746 -3.15 32.25 36.54
CA THR A 746 -3.70 32.45 37.88
C THR A 746 -5.20 32.72 37.82
N GLN A 747 -5.95 31.94 38.60
CA GLN A 747 -7.41 31.95 38.63
C GLN A 747 -7.93 32.33 40.02
N ILE A 748 -9.05 33.05 40.04
CA ILE A 748 -9.89 33.25 41.21
C ILE A 748 -11.26 32.61 40.96
N ASN A 749 -11.65 31.68 41.83
CA ASN A 749 -12.89 30.91 41.68
C ASN A 749 -13.05 30.29 40.26
N GLY A 750 -11.96 29.77 39.69
CA GLY A 750 -11.93 29.16 38.36
C GLY A 750 -11.92 30.14 37.17
N LYS A 751 -11.91 31.45 37.41
CA LYS A 751 -11.82 32.47 36.36
C LYS A 751 -10.41 33.04 36.29
N VAL A 752 -9.83 33.05 35.11
CA VAL A 752 -8.50 33.60 34.82
C VAL A 752 -8.48 35.10 35.18
N ARG A 753 -7.44 35.51 35.91
CA ARG A 753 -7.22 36.89 36.33
C ARG A 753 -5.86 37.44 35.90
N ALA A 754 -4.82 36.57 35.91
CA ALA A 754 -3.49 36.97 35.53
C ALA A 754 -2.73 35.79 34.89
N LYS A 755 -1.63 36.09 34.22
CA LYS A 755 -0.59 35.16 33.75
C LYS A 755 0.68 35.54 34.48
N LEU A 756 1.40 34.58 35.01
CA LEU A 756 2.56 34.78 35.85
C LEU A 756 3.71 33.88 35.35
N MET A 757 4.89 34.46 35.18
CA MET A 757 6.14 33.72 35.00
C MET A 757 6.64 33.24 36.34
N ILE A 758 6.89 31.93 36.46
CA ILE A 758 7.41 31.31 37.69
C ILE A 758 8.53 30.33 37.34
N PRO A 759 9.50 30.08 38.23
CA PRO A 759 10.50 29.02 38.01
C PRO A 759 9.82 27.69 37.74
N ALA A 760 10.31 26.94 36.74
CA ALA A 760 9.67 25.70 36.28
C ALA A 760 9.59 24.62 37.37
N GLU A 761 10.61 24.55 38.22
CA GLU A 761 10.75 23.60 39.36
C GLU A 761 10.29 24.19 40.70
N ILE A 762 9.44 25.20 40.71
CA ILE A 762 8.93 25.85 41.92
C ILE A 762 8.01 24.92 42.71
N GLU A 763 8.15 24.90 44.00
CA GLU A 763 7.26 24.19 44.92
C GLU A 763 5.87 24.85 45.01
N ALA A 764 4.83 24.05 45.26
CA ALA A 764 3.42 24.49 45.22
C ALA A 764 3.16 25.68 46.16
N ALA A 765 3.73 25.70 47.36
CA ALA A 765 3.55 26.76 48.32
C ALA A 765 4.13 28.09 47.82
N GLU A 766 5.31 28.03 47.20
CA GLU A 766 5.99 29.22 46.69
C GLU A 766 5.31 29.77 45.43
N ALA A 767 4.84 28.89 44.54
CA ALA A 767 4.06 29.27 43.37
C ALA A 767 2.75 30.03 43.76
N ILE A 768 2.08 29.55 44.80
CA ILE A 768 0.85 30.19 45.31
C ILE A 768 1.18 31.54 45.92
N GLU A 769 2.28 31.67 46.67
CA GLU A 769 2.70 32.93 47.25
C GLU A 769 3.13 33.94 46.18
N LEU A 770 3.81 33.53 45.14
CA LEU A 770 4.11 34.43 44.02
C LEU A 770 2.83 34.85 43.30
N ALA A 771 1.85 33.94 43.09
CA ALA A 771 0.57 34.29 42.50
C ALA A 771 -0.22 35.31 43.31
N LYS A 772 -0.21 35.25 44.64
CA LYS A 772 -0.83 36.21 45.52
C LYS A 772 -0.20 37.58 45.47
N LYS A 773 1.10 37.70 45.11
CA LYS A 773 1.81 38.98 44.95
C LYS A 773 1.48 39.68 43.64
N ASP A 774 0.90 39.02 42.69
CA ASP A 774 0.44 39.68 41.46
C ASP A 774 -0.63 40.73 41.77
N PRO A 775 -0.50 41.95 41.24
CA PRO A 775 -1.43 43.07 41.59
C PRO A 775 -2.90 42.78 41.29
N ALA A 776 -3.19 42.07 40.21
CA ALA A 776 -4.57 41.71 39.82
C ALA A 776 -5.15 40.62 40.74
N ILE A 777 -4.33 39.72 41.23
CA ILE A 777 -4.73 38.68 42.17
C ILE A 777 -4.87 39.27 43.57
N ALA A 778 -3.89 40.07 44.03
CA ALA A 778 -3.92 40.74 45.30
C ALA A 778 -5.21 41.59 45.49
N ALA A 779 -5.54 42.39 44.48
CA ALA A 779 -6.80 43.19 44.49
C ALA A 779 -8.05 42.29 44.45
N ALA A 780 -8.00 41.13 43.85
CA ALA A 780 -9.15 40.20 43.75
C ALA A 780 -9.42 39.40 45.04
N ILE A 781 -8.42 39.25 45.90
CA ILE A 781 -8.53 38.58 47.24
C ILE A 781 -8.67 39.53 48.41
N GLU A 782 -8.40 40.84 48.21
CA GLU A 782 -8.48 41.84 49.25
C GLU A 782 -9.86 41.88 49.93
N GLY A 783 -9.89 41.78 51.23
CA GLY A 783 -11.12 41.76 52.07
C GLY A 783 -11.97 40.49 51.96
N LYS A 784 -11.47 39.40 51.31
CA LYS A 784 -12.16 38.13 51.18
C LYS A 784 -11.42 37.02 51.97
N ASN A 785 -12.20 35.99 52.36
CA ASN A 785 -11.63 34.85 53.04
C ASN A 785 -11.15 33.78 52.00
N VAL A 786 -9.89 33.43 51.99
CA VAL A 786 -9.33 32.36 51.12
C VAL A 786 -9.73 31.01 51.72
N VAL A 787 -10.51 30.26 50.96
CA VAL A 787 -11.05 28.96 51.44
C VAL A 787 -10.21 27.80 50.94
N LYS A 788 -9.61 27.89 49.74
CA LYS A 788 -8.80 26.80 49.14
C LYS A 788 -7.83 27.38 48.13
N GLU A 789 -6.64 26.81 48.12
CA GLU A 789 -5.57 27.11 47.18
C GLU A 789 -5.15 25.83 46.47
N LEU A 790 -4.99 25.90 45.19
CA LEU A 790 -4.60 24.76 44.37
C LEU A 790 -3.53 25.17 43.34
N TYR A 791 -2.39 24.52 43.36
CA TYR A 791 -1.40 24.60 42.30
C TYR A 791 -1.42 23.31 41.47
N VAL A 792 -1.56 23.43 40.17
CA VAL A 792 -1.37 22.37 39.21
C VAL A 792 -0.03 22.62 38.53
N LYS A 793 1.00 21.81 38.87
CA LYS A 793 2.38 21.99 38.42
C LYS A 793 2.45 22.27 36.93
N GLY A 794 3.10 23.38 36.59
CA GLY A 794 3.32 23.79 35.19
C GLY A 794 2.06 24.32 34.45
N ARG A 795 0.93 24.52 35.13
CA ARG A 795 -0.32 24.91 34.46
C ARG A 795 -1.04 26.09 35.06
N LEU A 796 -1.42 26.03 36.32
CA LEU A 796 -2.19 27.07 36.93
C LEU A 796 -2.13 27.10 38.47
N VAL A 797 -2.35 28.28 39.02
CA VAL A 797 -2.77 28.48 40.43
C VAL A 797 -4.23 28.91 40.47
N ASN A 798 -5.05 28.23 41.28
CA ASN A 798 -6.44 28.63 41.47
C ASN A 798 -6.67 28.91 42.96
N ILE A 799 -7.08 30.15 43.26
CA ILE A 799 -7.40 30.60 44.62
C ILE A 799 -8.92 30.74 44.74
N VAL A 800 -9.49 29.99 45.65
CA VAL A 800 -10.95 30.05 45.94
C VAL A 800 -11.20 30.99 47.12
N VAL A 801 -11.99 32.01 46.89
CA VAL A 801 -12.33 33.00 47.90
C VAL A 801 -13.84 33.07 48.11
N LYS A 802 -14.25 33.41 49.37
CA LYS A 802 -15.64 33.69 49.76
C LYS A 802 -15.73 35.11 50.33
#